data_96b2165970bf717cd0de2fbfe9e88ef9
#
_entry.id   96b2165970bf717cd0de2fbfe9e88ef9
#
_cell.length_a   1.000
_cell.length_b   1.000
_cell.length_c   1.000
_cell.angle_alpha   90.00
_cell.angle_beta   90.00
_cell.angle_gamma   90.00
#
_symmetry.space_group_name_H-M   'P 1'
#
loop_
_entity.id
_entity.type
_entity.pdbx_description
1 polymer ?
#
loop_
_entity_poly.entity_id
_entity_poly.type
_entity_poly.pdbx_seq_one_letter_code
_entity_poly.pdbx_strand_id
1 'polypeptide(L)'
;MYSVSEEFLAKLQEHTRVEHVRGTIGTALFTDSNVLSMSVSNRCSDTADINFGSAYVGQLQATFVNVNIPRGSWGGQVITLQWGLVIEEASGDDPEVVEWVPIGKFTVASAEWTDTGVNIVANDNMEKLDRSWSGQQTGQSSLYTFAKYACEQCNVTLANSAEDMEALPNGDQLITLYPENDIKTYRDLMSWIACSLGGFVTANRTGEIEFRSFRDSEVVDEWGASERIAGSSFSDYSTYYDGISIVEMETQELKYYSAGTGNGEVIKLGSNPLLQYGLELTKTVERTLLAQIAHSIEWTPFQTRTLSNLAYDLGDLVLCTDGVAGTEELTCAVLSYDWTFKNVTSFKGYGADPRLATGQSRTDKNLQGILSKIDSEDVTYYLFKNVDQITLENGVNTELGAIEFASKKTTEVEIELEAKIDVSRILTQTQVPVYKEEVVIDPETGEPVIDPETGEPVTEIVPNGFWTSSDGQAVATVKYYYDGNLIGYEPVETWDIDGFHTIHYGYVLSNVDEDNSHTFVAKMEIAGGSGIILADDCFITLKGQALAGDEFWDGKITAEDTTGLYEIMEVTPLSFQDGTPEFNVHTPLLWGTEFTDSPEVQDFGPVEPLGVAESLSVIVRNMVFRLVSEDGAYNYVSADGTYNITTEGND
;
A
#
# COMPACT_ATOMS: atom_id res chain seq x y z
N MET A 1 -18.95 -1.14 -26.96
CA MET A 1 -18.75 -0.55 -28.33
C MET A 1 -20.06 0.06 -28.80
N TYR A 2 -19.99 1.25 -29.47
CA TYR A 2 -21.16 1.86 -30.10
C TYR A 2 -21.69 0.97 -31.23
N SER A 3 -23.01 0.80 -31.32
CA SER A 3 -23.62 -0.03 -32.36
C SER A 3 -23.49 0.65 -33.73
N VAL A 4 -22.78 0.02 -34.64
CA VAL A 4 -22.53 0.46 -36.03
C VAL A 4 -22.90 -0.66 -37.01
N SER A 5 -23.01 -0.30 -38.29
CA SER A 5 -23.33 -1.28 -39.34
C SER A 5 -22.17 -2.24 -39.64
N GLU A 6 -22.47 -3.38 -40.29
CA GLU A 6 -21.44 -4.32 -40.78
C GLU A 6 -20.53 -3.64 -41.82
N GLU A 7 -21.09 -2.77 -42.64
CA GLU A 7 -20.35 -1.98 -43.63
C GLU A 7 -19.36 -1.05 -42.97
N PHE A 8 -19.74 -0.43 -41.85
CA PHE A 8 -18.84 0.41 -41.03
C PHE A 8 -17.67 -0.40 -40.48
N LEU A 9 -17.94 -1.59 -39.89
CA LEU A 9 -16.91 -2.48 -39.36
C LEU A 9 -15.95 -2.95 -40.45
N ALA A 10 -16.49 -3.34 -41.62
CA ALA A 10 -15.67 -3.71 -42.80
C ALA A 10 -14.78 -2.53 -43.23
N LYS A 11 -15.32 -1.31 -43.23
CA LYS A 11 -14.56 -0.11 -43.58
C LYS A 11 -13.47 0.26 -42.57
N LEU A 12 -13.66 -0.07 -41.30
CA LEU A 12 -12.63 0.10 -40.29
C LEU A 12 -11.37 -0.74 -40.56
N GLN A 13 -11.50 -1.88 -41.23
CA GLN A 13 -10.39 -2.76 -41.58
C GLN A 13 -9.61 -2.27 -42.79
N GLU A 14 -10.14 -1.32 -43.57
CA GLU A 14 -9.47 -0.78 -44.74
C GLU A 14 -8.39 0.24 -44.35
N HIS A 15 -7.20 0.15 -44.98
CA HIS A 15 -6.10 1.10 -44.75
C HIS A 15 -6.34 2.48 -45.37
N THR A 16 -7.19 2.56 -46.41
CA THR A 16 -7.56 3.80 -47.08
C THR A 16 -9.03 4.08 -46.82
N ARG A 17 -9.30 5.10 -46.02
CA ARG A 17 -10.67 5.47 -45.66
C ARG A 17 -10.78 6.98 -45.49
N VAL A 18 -11.97 7.50 -45.73
CA VAL A 18 -12.28 8.93 -45.57
C VAL A 18 -13.12 9.11 -44.33
N GLU A 19 -12.70 10.03 -43.48
CA GLU A 19 -13.37 10.35 -42.23
C GLU A 19 -13.73 11.86 -42.18
N HIS A 20 -14.81 12.13 -41.48
CA HIS A 20 -15.34 13.47 -41.29
C HIS A 20 -15.63 13.73 -39.81
N VAL A 21 -15.67 15.01 -39.43
CA VAL A 21 -16.18 15.47 -38.16
C VAL A 21 -17.23 16.53 -38.36
N ARG A 22 -18.24 16.53 -37.52
CA ARG A 22 -19.25 17.60 -37.48
C ARG A 22 -19.76 17.80 -36.08
N GLY A 23 -20.36 18.95 -35.86
CA GLY A 23 -20.99 19.21 -34.58
C GLY A 23 -21.47 20.63 -34.43
N THR A 24 -21.71 21.00 -33.19
CA THR A 24 -22.12 22.36 -32.83
C THR A 24 -21.20 22.92 -31.75
N ILE A 25 -21.02 24.22 -31.74
CA ILE A 25 -20.43 25.00 -30.63
C ILE A 25 -21.48 26.01 -30.21
N GLY A 26 -22.21 25.73 -29.14
CA GLY A 26 -23.44 26.44 -28.82
C GLY A 26 -24.46 26.27 -29.95
N THR A 27 -24.74 27.35 -30.69
CA THR A 27 -25.63 27.35 -31.85
C THR A 27 -24.90 27.36 -33.21
N ALA A 28 -23.57 27.52 -33.21
CA ALA A 28 -22.78 27.52 -34.43
C ALA A 28 -22.48 26.08 -34.88
N LEU A 29 -22.72 25.81 -36.17
CA LEU A 29 -22.37 24.53 -36.77
C LEU A 29 -20.91 24.55 -37.23
N PHE A 30 -20.23 23.38 -37.14
CA PHE A 30 -18.92 23.16 -37.72
C PHE A 30 -18.84 21.81 -38.44
N THR A 31 -17.94 21.74 -39.39
CA THR A 31 -17.55 20.53 -40.13
C THR A 31 -16.02 20.45 -40.15
N ASP A 32 -15.46 19.43 -40.76
CA ASP A 32 -14.01 19.27 -40.91
C ASP A 32 -13.35 20.47 -41.62
N SER A 33 -14.07 21.25 -42.46
CA SER A 33 -13.57 22.49 -43.05
C SER A 33 -13.27 23.59 -42.02
N ASN A 34 -13.84 23.47 -40.81
CA ASN A 34 -13.63 24.40 -39.71
C ASN A 34 -12.58 23.92 -38.71
N VAL A 35 -11.99 22.73 -38.89
CA VAL A 35 -11.09 22.09 -37.94
C VAL A 35 -9.68 22.00 -38.54
N LEU A 36 -8.69 22.67 -37.91
CA LEU A 36 -7.28 22.49 -38.25
C LEU A 36 -6.65 21.30 -37.51
N SER A 37 -7.00 21.13 -36.26
CA SER A 37 -6.61 19.99 -35.44
C SER A 37 -7.70 19.67 -34.42
N MET A 38 -7.84 18.41 -34.08
CA MET A 38 -8.78 17.96 -33.06
C MET A 38 -8.29 16.66 -32.45
N SER A 39 -8.37 16.57 -31.14
CA SER A 39 -8.08 15.35 -30.38
C SER A 39 -9.05 15.20 -29.22
N VAL A 40 -9.36 13.95 -28.90
CA VAL A 40 -10.17 13.59 -27.72
C VAL A 40 -9.41 12.55 -26.94
N SER A 41 -9.30 12.76 -25.63
CA SER A 41 -8.74 11.78 -24.69
C SER A 41 -9.75 11.45 -23.61
N ASN A 42 -9.86 10.16 -23.27
CA ASN A 42 -10.66 9.69 -22.16
C ASN A 42 -10.05 8.43 -21.54
N ARG A 43 -10.34 8.18 -20.26
CA ARG A 43 -9.81 7.02 -19.52
C ARG A 43 -10.69 6.67 -18.34
N CYS A 44 -10.65 5.40 -17.95
CA CYS A 44 -11.23 4.89 -16.71
C CYS A 44 -10.18 4.37 -15.72
N SER A 45 -8.89 4.52 -16.06
CA SER A 45 -7.76 4.28 -15.16
C SER A 45 -6.59 5.18 -15.57
N ASP A 46 -5.75 5.63 -14.64
CA ASP A 46 -4.56 6.44 -14.90
C ASP A 46 -3.27 5.80 -14.40
N THR A 47 -3.40 4.73 -13.64
CA THR A 47 -2.29 4.00 -13.05
C THR A 47 -2.00 2.71 -13.80
N ALA A 48 -0.90 2.05 -13.46
CA ALA A 48 -0.56 0.73 -13.99
C ALA A 48 -1.52 -0.37 -13.54
N ASP A 49 -2.50 -0.04 -12.71
CA ASP A 49 -3.46 -0.99 -12.15
C ASP A 49 -4.91 -0.51 -12.32
N ILE A 50 -5.87 -1.41 -12.14
CA ILE A 50 -7.30 -1.07 -12.16
C ILE A 50 -7.68 -0.39 -10.85
N ASN A 51 -8.52 0.63 -10.95
CA ASN A 51 -9.03 1.34 -9.79
C ASN A 51 -10.56 1.40 -9.83
N PHE A 52 -11.22 0.70 -8.90
CA PHE A 52 -12.65 0.85 -8.71
C PHE A 52 -12.96 2.27 -8.19
N GLY A 53 -13.96 2.90 -8.80
CA GLY A 53 -14.35 4.25 -8.44
C GLY A 53 -13.67 5.34 -9.28
N SER A 54 -12.97 5.01 -10.35
CA SER A 54 -12.42 6.01 -11.26
C SER A 54 -13.49 6.95 -11.80
N ALA A 55 -13.20 8.26 -11.79
CA ALA A 55 -14.12 9.35 -12.17
C ALA A 55 -13.36 10.44 -12.93
N TYR A 56 -12.82 10.09 -14.09
CA TYR A 56 -12.02 11.01 -14.91
C TYR A 56 -12.86 11.93 -15.75
N VAL A 57 -12.29 13.09 -16.07
CA VAL A 57 -12.87 14.07 -16.97
C VAL A 57 -12.29 13.84 -18.37
N GLY A 58 -13.14 13.50 -19.34
CA GLY A 58 -12.76 13.44 -20.75
C GLY A 58 -12.50 14.83 -21.32
N GLN A 59 -11.49 14.95 -22.18
CA GLN A 59 -11.03 16.22 -22.71
C GLN A 59 -11.03 16.23 -24.23
N LEU A 60 -11.56 17.33 -24.78
CA LEU A 60 -11.47 17.70 -26.20
C LEU A 60 -10.51 18.89 -26.35
N GLN A 61 -9.52 18.75 -27.21
CA GLN A 61 -8.66 19.85 -27.65
C GLN A 61 -8.84 20.05 -29.16
N ALA A 62 -9.06 21.27 -29.58
CA ALA A 62 -9.25 21.55 -31.00
C ALA A 62 -8.78 22.95 -31.37
N THR A 63 -8.37 23.10 -32.64
CA THR A 63 -8.12 24.41 -33.26
C THR A 63 -9.17 24.63 -34.33
N PHE A 64 -10.04 25.62 -34.11
CA PHE A 64 -11.12 25.97 -35.03
C PHE A 64 -10.77 27.18 -35.87
N VAL A 65 -11.25 27.20 -37.13
CA VAL A 65 -11.16 28.30 -38.05
C VAL A 65 -12.53 28.62 -38.64
N ASN A 66 -12.74 29.88 -39.01
CA ASN A 66 -13.97 30.33 -39.69
C ASN A 66 -15.29 29.96 -38.97
N VAL A 67 -15.26 29.82 -37.66
CA VAL A 67 -16.46 29.65 -36.85
C VAL A 67 -16.95 31.00 -36.36
N ASN A 68 -18.22 31.30 -36.58
CA ASN A 68 -18.78 32.61 -36.27
C ASN A 68 -19.15 32.72 -34.77
N ILE A 69 -18.14 32.72 -33.90
CA ILE A 69 -18.27 32.95 -32.45
C ILE A 69 -17.41 34.17 -32.10
N PRO A 70 -17.98 35.23 -31.51
CA PRO A 70 -17.23 36.42 -31.13
C PRO A 70 -16.14 36.12 -30.09
N ARG A 71 -15.09 36.92 -30.11
CA ARG A 71 -14.06 36.87 -29.07
C ARG A 71 -14.67 37.14 -27.70
N GLY A 72 -14.30 36.33 -26.71
CA GLY A 72 -14.85 36.42 -25.35
C GLY A 72 -16.15 35.62 -25.11
N SER A 73 -16.71 35.01 -26.17
CA SER A 73 -17.95 34.21 -26.07
C SER A 73 -17.73 32.69 -26.20
N TRP A 74 -16.49 32.24 -26.25
CA TRP A 74 -16.16 30.82 -26.40
C TRP A 74 -16.28 30.07 -25.08
N GLY A 75 -15.82 30.63 -23.96
CA GLY A 75 -15.88 30.00 -22.64
C GLY A 75 -17.31 29.63 -22.24
N GLY A 76 -17.50 28.41 -21.74
CA GLY A 76 -18.81 27.89 -21.36
C GLY A 76 -19.72 27.43 -22.51
N GLN A 77 -19.31 27.58 -23.78
CA GLN A 77 -20.06 26.99 -24.89
C GLN A 77 -20.01 25.46 -24.85
N VAL A 78 -21.14 24.84 -25.14
CA VAL A 78 -21.23 23.38 -25.22
C VAL A 78 -20.93 22.95 -26.66
N ILE A 79 -20.00 22.03 -26.80
CA ILE A 79 -19.65 21.40 -28.07
C ILE A 79 -20.30 20.01 -28.10
N THR A 80 -21.06 19.72 -29.16
CA THR A 80 -21.44 18.35 -29.52
C THR A 80 -20.53 17.90 -30.67
N LEU A 81 -19.97 16.72 -30.54
CA LEU A 81 -19.03 16.18 -31.54
C LEU A 81 -19.53 14.83 -32.06
N GLN A 82 -19.51 14.69 -33.39
CA GLN A 82 -19.71 13.43 -34.08
C GLN A 82 -18.52 13.18 -35.01
N TRP A 83 -18.07 11.94 -35.06
CA TRP A 83 -17.10 11.42 -36.01
C TRP A 83 -17.80 10.52 -37.02
N GLY A 84 -17.51 10.68 -38.29
CA GLY A 84 -18.14 9.92 -39.38
C GLY A 84 -17.11 9.20 -40.22
N LEU A 85 -17.46 8.00 -40.63
CA LEU A 85 -16.71 7.20 -41.60
C LEU A 85 -17.52 7.09 -42.88
N VAL A 86 -16.89 7.35 -44.03
CA VAL A 86 -17.52 7.17 -45.33
C VAL A 86 -17.59 5.68 -45.63
N ILE A 87 -18.82 5.13 -45.67
CA ILE A 87 -19.07 3.74 -45.95
C ILE A 87 -19.26 3.47 -47.46
N GLU A 88 -19.79 4.47 -48.20
CA GLU A 88 -19.89 4.44 -49.64
C GLU A 88 -19.33 5.77 -50.22
N GLU A 89 -18.39 5.64 -51.17
CA GLU A 89 -17.82 6.81 -51.82
C GLU A 89 -18.79 7.41 -52.87
N ALA A 90 -18.71 8.73 -53.07
CA ALA A 90 -19.51 9.41 -54.07
C ALA A 90 -19.28 8.80 -55.46
N SER A 91 -20.34 8.45 -56.19
CA SER A 91 -20.27 7.86 -57.53
C SER A 91 -21.26 8.51 -58.47
N GLY A 92 -20.76 9.26 -59.47
CA GLY A 92 -21.60 10.02 -60.39
C GLY A 92 -22.40 11.12 -59.69
N ASP A 93 -23.72 11.03 -59.72
CA ASP A 93 -24.63 11.97 -59.04
C ASP A 93 -24.98 11.54 -57.61
N ASP A 94 -24.55 10.33 -57.17
CA ASP A 94 -24.83 9.84 -55.84
C ASP A 94 -23.83 10.41 -54.85
N PRO A 95 -24.31 11.07 -53.77
CA PRO A 95 -23.44 11.60 -52.73
C PRO A 95 -22.81 10.46 -51.90
N GLU A 96 -21.69 10.75 -51.28
CA GLU A 96 -21.08 9.82 -50.28
C GLU A 96 -22.07 9.51 -49.15
N VAL A 97 -22.02 8.28 -48.67
CA VAL A 97 -22.78 7.85 -47.49
C VAL A 97 -21.84 7.79 -46.29
N VAL A 98 -22.14 8.60 -45.28
CA VAL A 98 -21.36 8.70 -44.06
C VAL A 98 -22.17 8.16 -42.89
N GLU A 99 -21.63 7.16 -42.18
CA GLU A 99 -22.18 6.71 -40.92
C GLU A 99 -21.53 7.48 -39.75
N TRP A 100 -22.34 8.00 -38.85
CA TRP A 100 -21.92 8.93 -37.82
C TRP A 100 -21.98 8.32 -36.42
N VAL A 101 -20.86 8.38 -35.71
CA VAL A 101 -20.71 7.97 -34.31
C VAL A 101 -20.68 9.22 -33.42
N PRO A 102 -21.61 9.40 -32.47
CA PRO A 102 -21.52 10.48 -31.50
C PRO A 102 -20.35 10.22 -30.56
N ILE A 103 -19.60 11.29 -30.24
CA ILE A 103 -18.39 11.16 -29.40
C ILE A 103 -18.63 11.69 -28.01
N GLY A 104 -19.31 12.84 -27.88
CA GLY A 104 -19.58 13.41 -26.58
C GLY A 104 -20.11 14.82 -26.63
N LYS A 105 -20.35 15.35 -25.43
CA LYS A 105 -20.63 16.76 -25.18
C LYS A 105 -19.57 17.32 -24.27
N PHE A 106 -18.94 18.39 -24.70
CA PHE A 106 -17.84 19.03 -23.99
C PHE A 106 -18.18 20.51 -23.74
N THR A 107 -17.81 21.04 -22.60
CA THR A 107 -17.95 22.47 -22.28
C THR A 107 -16.59 23.14 -22.41
N VAL A 108 -16.51 24.24 -23.16
CA VAL A 108 -15.27 24.98 -23.37
C VAL A 108 -14.80 25.58 -22.05
N ALA A 109 -13.66 25.08 -21.55
CA ALA A 109 -13.01 25.56 -20.34
C ALA A 109 -12.08 26.75 -20.66
N SER A 110 -11.34 26.68 -21.78
CA SER A 110 -10.45 27.76 -22.21
C SER A 110 -10.46 27.94 -23.73
N ALA A 111 -10.23 29.17 -24.19
CA ALA A 111 -10.09 29.50 -25.60
C ALA A 111 -8.99 30.55 -25.77
N GLU A 112 -8.07 30.28 -26.69
CA GLU A 112 -6.96 31.15 -27.03
C GLU A 112 -6.98 31.49 -28.54
N TRP A 113 -6.93 32.77 -28.88
CA TRP A 113 -6.86 33.21 -30.26
C TRP A 113 -5.39 33.24 -30.71
N THR A 114 -5.13 32.59 -31.82
CA THR A 114 -3.82 32.55 -32.48
C THR A 114 -3.92 33.15 -33.89
N ASP A 115 -2.79 33.27 -34.57
CA ASP A 115 -2.75 33.74 -35.98
C ASP A 115 -3.43 32.76 -36.94
N THR A 116 -3.58 31.50 -36.55
CA THR A 116 -4.15 30.44 -37.40
C THR A 116 -5.58 30.08 -37.08
N GLY A 117 -6.06 30.39 -35.87
CA GLY A 117 -7.41 30.03 -35.45
C GLY A 117 -7.64 30.20 -33.94
N VAL A 118 -8.63 29.52 -33.42
CA VAL A 118 -8.96 29.52 -32.00
C VAL A 118 -8.65 28.13 -31.43
N ASN A 119 -7.65 28.06 -30.56
CA ASN A 119 -7.34 26.88 -29.78
C ASN A 119 -8.30 26.80 -28.61
N ILE A 120 -8.92 25.66 -28.42
CA ILE A 120 -9.81 25.41 -27.28
C ILE A 120 -9.38 24.17 -26.51
N VAL A 121 -9.66 24.22 -25.22
CA VAL A 121 -9.72 23.03 -24.33
C VAL A 121 -11.14 22.98 -23.78
N ALA A 122 -11.79 21.85 -23.94
CA ALA A 122 -13.14 21.62 -23.46
C ALA A 122 -13.21 20.30 -22.72
N ASN A 123 -13.94 20.28 -21.62
CA ASN A 123 -14.08 19.13 -20.75
C ASN A 123 -15.49 18.56 -20.84
N ASP A 124 -15.64 17.27 -20.63
CA ASP A 124 -16.95 16.62 -20.60
C ASP A 124 -17.75 17.01 -19.34
N ASN A 125 -18.94 16.44 -19.21
CA ASN A 125 -19.83 16.77 -18.09
C ASN A 125 -19.37 16.25 -16.72
N MET A 126 -18.33 15.40 -16.66
CA MET A 126 -17.74 14.98 -15.39
C MET A 126 -17.14 16.17 -14.62
N GLU A 127 -16.62 17.21 -15.32
CA GLU A 127 -16.13 18.44 -14.69
C GLU A 127 -17.21 19.14 -13.85
N LYS A 128 -18.49 19.05 -14.24
CA LYS A 128 -19.58 19.70 -13.50
C LYS A 128 -19.81 19.10 -12.12
N LEU A 129 -19.35 17.88 -11.91
CA LEU A 129 -19.41 17.19 -10.61
C LEU A 129 -18.34 17.70 -9.61
N ASP A 130 -17.38 18.53 -10.04
CA ASP A 130 -16.41 19.20 -9.16
C ASP A 130 -17.01 20.29 -8.25
N ARG A 131 -18.31 20.44 -8.31
CA ARG A 131 -19.05 21.30 -7.38
C ARG A 131 -18.95 20.77 -5.97
N SER A 132 -18.78 21.69 -4.99
CA SER A 132 -18.68 21.34 -3.57
C SER A 132 -19.88 20.54 -3.08
N TRP A 133 -19.62 19.46 -2.37
CA TRP A 133 -20.63 18.62 -1.73
C TRP A 133 -21.39 19.38 -0.63
N SER A 134 -22.71 19.29 -0.61
CA SER A 134 -23.55 20.01 0.36
C SER A 134 -23.78 19.24 1.67
N GLY A 135 -23.44 17.96 1.73
CA GLY A 135 -23.64 17.12 2.92
C GLY A 135 -25.10 16.81 3.27
N GLN A 136 -26.07 17.12 2.41
CA GLN A 136 -27.50 17.02 2.76
C GLN A 136 -28.10 15.62 2.61
N GLN A 137 -27.47 14.73 1.86
CA GLN A 137 -27.94 13.36 1.64
C GLN A 137 -27.19 12.39 2.54
N THR A 138 -27.67 12.17 3.75
CA THR A 138 -27.02 11.32 4.77
C THR A 138 -27.89 10.14 5.25
N GLY A 139 -29.16 10.06 4.83
CA GLY A 139 -30.06 8.96 5.20
C GLY A 139 -29.79 7.69 4.40
N GLN A 140 -30.30 6.55 4.88
CA GLN A 140 -30.25 5.29 4.15
C GLN A 140 -30.98 5.41 2.81
N SER A 141 -30.27 5.09 1.72
CA SER A 141 -30.77 5.21 0.34
C SER A 141 -30.08 4.21 -0.58
N SER A 142 -30.68 3.97 -1.75
CA SER A 142 -30.00 3.21 -2.81
C SER A 142 -28.87 4.03 -3.45
N LEU A 143 -27.89 3.35 -4.03
CA LEU A 143 -26.82 3.99 -4.79
C LEU A 143 -27.38 4.86 -5.94
N TYR A 144 -28.46 4.43 -6.58
CA TYR A 144 -29.18 5.22 -7.56
C TYR A 144 -29.66 6.56 -7.01
N THR A 145 -30.24 6.57 -5.79
CA THR A 145 -30.75 7.81 -5.17
C THR A 145 -29.64 8.80 -4.89
N PHE A 146 -28.48 8.33 -4.38
CA PHE A 146 -27.30 9.17 -4.19
C PHE A 146 -26.77 9.73 -5.51
N ALA A 147 -26.64 8.88 -6.55
CA ALA A 147 -26.16 9.29 -7.86
C ALA A 147 -27.09 10.30 -8.52
N LYS A 148 -28.41 10.05 -8.48
CA LYS A 148 -29.42 10.93 -9.02
C LYS A 148 -29.40 12.30 -8.34
N TYR A 149 -29.33 12.31 -7.00
CA TYR A 149 -29.21 13.55 -6.24
C TYR A 149 -27.97 14.35 -6.65
N ALA A 150 -26.81 13.70 -6.77
CA ALA A 150 -25.56 14.35 -7.20
C ALA A 150 -25.71 14.97 -8.60
N CYS A 151 -26.30 14.24 -9.55
CA CYS A 151 -26.53 14.71 -10.91
C CYS A 151 -27.49 15.92 -10.93
N GLU A 152 -28.57 15.88 -10.17
CA GLU A 152 -29.53 16.99 -10.04
C GLU A 152 -28.88 18.26 -9.48
N GLN A 153 -28.05 18.13 -8.43
CA GLN A 153 -27.32 19.26 -7.85
C GLN A 153 -26.29 19.88 -8.83
N CYS A 154 -25.71 19.08 -9.71
CA CYS A 154 -24.73 19.50 -10.68
C CYS A 154 -25.34 19.86 -12.06
N ASN A 155 -26.67 19.78 -12.20
CA ASN A 155 -27.39 20.03 -13.43
C ASN A 155 -26.86 19.18 -14.61
N VAL A 156 -26.67 17.89 -14.34
CA VAL A 156 -26.35 16.86 -15.32
C VAL A 156 -27.37 15.75 -15.26
N THR A 157 -27.47 14.95 -16.31
CA THR A 157 -28.40 13.81 -16.38
C THR A 157 -27.66 12.53 -16.00
N LEU A 158 -28.29 11.69 -15.20
CA LEU A 158 -27.83 10.31 -14.98
C LEU A 158 -28.38 9.42 -16.10
N ALA A 159 -27.52 8.70 -16.80
CA ALA A 159 -27.91 7.81 -17.89
C ALA A 159 -28.59 6.53 -17.40
N ASN A 160 -28.03 5.95 -16.31
CA ASN A 160 -28.58 4.74 -15.74
C ASN A 160 -29.95 5.01 -15.12
N SER A 161 -30.94 4.20 -15.47
CA SER A 161 -32.22 4.14 -14.74
C SER A 161 -32.04 3.45 -13.38
N ALA A 162 -33.07 3.48 -12.54
CA ALA A 162 -33.03 2.74 -11.28
C ALA A 162 -32.84 1.23 -11.52
N GLU A 163 -33.50 0.69 -12.53
CA GLU A 163 -33.44 -0.72 -12.91
C GLU A 163 -32.04 -1.09 -13.45
N ASP A 164 -31.41 -0.21 -14.26
CA ASP A 164 -30.04 -0.40 -14.73
C ASP A 164 -29.03 -0.40 -13.57
N MET A 165 -29.20 0.49 -12.61
CA MET A 165 -28.34 0.54 -11.43
C MET A 165 -28.51 -0.69 -10.53
N GLU A 166 -29.76 -1.17 -10.35
CA GLU A 166 -30.03 -2.40 -9.59
C GLU A 166 -29.44 -3.65 -10.24
N ALA A 167 -29.26 -3.65 -11.57
CA ALA A 167 -28.62 -4.74 -12.30
C ALA A 167 -27.09 -4.76 -12.13
N LEU A 168 -26.47 -3.65 -11.71
CA LEU A 168 -25.04 -3.60 -11.42
C LEU A 168 -24.73 -4.29 -10.08
N PRO A 169 -23.48 -4.77 -9.87
CA PRO A 169 -23.08 -5.33 -8.58
C PRO A 169 -23.43 -4.38 -7.42
N ASN A 170 -24.05 -4.91 -6.38
CA ASN A 170 -24.50 -4.15 -5.19
C ASN A 170 -25.49 -2.99 -5.44
N GLY A 171 -26.01 -2.85 -6.65
CA GLY A 171 -26.94 -1.77 -7.00
C GLY A 171 -28.27 -1.81 -6.24
N ASP A 172 -28.67 -3.00 -5.79
CA ASP A 172 -29.88 -3.24 -4.97
C ASP A 172 -29.68 -2.93 -3.47
N GLN A 173 -28.46 -2.64 -3.03
CA GLN A 173 -28.15 -2.42 -1.63
C GLN A 173 -28.63 -1.04 -1.13
N LEU A 174 -29.17 -1.03 0.09
CA LEU A 174 -29.49 0.21 0.79
C LEU A 174 -28.32 0.60 1.68
N ILE A 175 -27.72 1.73 1.38
CA ILE A 175 -26.47 2.21 1.96
C ILE A 175 -26.70 3.51 2.72
N THR A 176 -25.92 3.73 3.76
CA THR A 176 -25.91 4.97 4.54
C THR A 176 -24.52 5.59 4.44
N LEU A 177 -24.47 6.89 4.14
CA LEU A 177 -23.21 7.62 4.11
C LEU A 177 -22.68 7.83 5.53
N TYR A 178 -21.41 7.47 5.76
CA TYR A 178 -20.75 7.71 7.04
C TYR A 178 -20.62 9.23 7.28
N PRO A 179 -21.00 9.76 8.47
CA PRO A 179 -21.05 11.20 8.71
C PRO A 179 -19.68 11.88 8.64
N GLU A 180 -18.65 11.22 9.18
CA GLU A 180 -17.28 11.69 9.19
C GLU A 180 -16.57 11.16 7.95
N ASN A 181 -16.75 11.84 6.82
CA ASN A 181 -16.18 11.45 5.54
C ASN A 181 -15.40 12.62 4.91
N ASP A 182 -14.56 12.31 3.96
CA ASP A 182 -13.68 13.25 3.25
C ASP A 182 -14.25 13.75 1.91
N ILE A 183 -15.54 13.49 1.64
CA ILE A 183 -16.20 13.90 0.41
C ILE A 183 -16.22 15.43 0.32
N LYS A 184 -15.49 16.00 -0.63
CA LYS A 184 -15.40 17.44 -0.88
C LYS A 184 -16.30 17.86 -2.03
N THR A 185 -16.44 17.01 -3.04
CA THR A 185 -17.17 17.29 -4.28
C THR A 185 -18.21 16.21 -4.56
N TYR A 186 -19.17 16.53 -5.46
CA TYR A 186 -20.08 15.51 -5.95
C TYR A 186 -19.34 14.44 -6.77
N ARG A 187 -18.20 14.77 -7.40
CA ARG A 187 -17.37 13.77 -8.11
C ARG A 187 -16.78 12.75 -7.15
N ASP A 188 -16.35 13.17 -5.95
CA ASP A 188 -15.86 12.23 -4.93
C ASP A 188 -16.98 11.25 -4.52
N LEU A 189 -18.21 11.76 -4.30
CA LEU A 189 -19.36 10.89 -4.02
C LEU A 189 -19.62 9.90 -5.16
N MET A 190 -19.60 10.36 -6.42
CA MET A 190 -19.80 9.49 -7.58
C MET A 190 -18.69 8.45 -7.72
N SER A 191 -17.46 8.82 -7.38
CA SER A 191 -16.33 7.90 -7.31
C SER A 191 -16.59 6.79 -6.27
N TRP A 192 -17.03 7.11 -5.07
CA TRP A 192 -17.35 6.12 -4.05
C TRP A 192 -18.53 5.21 -4.42
N ILE A 193 -19.54 5.77 -5.11
CA ILE A 193 -20.64 4.98 -5.66
C ILE A 193 -20.11 3.98 -6.70
N ALA A 194 -19.30 4.43 -7.66
CA ALA A 194 -18.69 3.58 -8.67
C ALA A 194 -17.79 2.50 -8.06
N CYS A 195 -17.06 2.84 -6.99
CA CYS A 195 -16.27 1.88 -6.21
C CYS A 195 -17.15 0.77 -5.61
N SER A 196 -18.30 1.13 -5.03
CA SER A 196 -19.24 0.16 -4.45
C SER A 196 -19.89 -0.74 -5.50
N LEU A 197 -20.01 -0.25 -6.74
CA LEU A 197 -20.53 -1.00 -7.90
C LEU A 197 -19.46 -1.85 -8.61
N GLY A 198 -18.22 -1.77 -8.18
CA GLY A 198 -17.11 -2.50 -8.83
C GLY A 198 -16.79 -2.02 -10.24
N GLY A 199 -16.79 -0.71 -10.45
CA GLY A 199 -16.61 -0.12 -11.76
C GLY A 199 -16.08 1.31 -11.73
N PHE A 200 -16.48 2.07 -12.72
CA PHE A 200 -16.10 3.47 -12.89
C PHE A 200 -17.30 4.32 -13.32
N VAL A 201 -17.14 5.63 -13.23
CA VAL A 201 -18.14 6.59 -13.71
C VAL A 201 -17.54 7.48 -14.79
N THR A 202 -18.30 7.74 -15.84
CA THR A 202 -17.85 8.53 -16.99
C THR A 202 -19.02 9.31 -17.59
N ALA A 203 -18.71 10.29 -18.45
CA ALA A 203 -19.74 10.89 -19.30
C ALA A 203 -19.87 10.05 -20.58
N ASN A 204 -21.08 9.63 -20.89
CA ASN A 204 -21.37 8.85 -22.10
C ASN A 204 -21.37 9.76 -23.36
N ARG A 205 -21.59 9.14 -24.52
CA ARG A 205 -21.58 9.80 -25.84
C ARG A 205 -22.66 10.90 -25.98
N THR A 206 -23.74 10.86 -25.21
CA THR A 206 -24.78 11.90 -25.16
C THR A 206 -24.50 12.96 -24.11
N GLY A 207 -23.41 12.83 -23.36
CA GLY A 207 -23.00 13.75 -22.29
C GLY A 207 -23.74 13.53 -20.98
N GLU A 208 -24.36 12.37 -20.79
CA GLU A 208 -24.98 11.97 -19.54
C GLU A 208 -23.98 11.20 -18.69
N ILE A 209 -24.11 11.27 -17.38
CA ILE A 209 -23.25 10.56 -16.44
C ILE A 209 -23.68 9.10 -16.38
N GLU A 210 -22.75 8.18 -16.57
CA GLU A 210 -23.00 6.74 -16.68
C GLU A 210 -22.06 5.97 -15.77
N PHE A 211 -22.62 5.06 -14.97
CA PHE A 211 -21.88 4.05 -14.22
C PHE A 211 -21.72 2.79 -15.05
N ARG A 212 -20.49 2.28 -15.10
CA ARG A 212 -20.14 1.03 -15.76
C ARG A 212 -19.39 0.13 -14.80
N SER A 213 -19.77 -1.15 -14.77
CA SER A 213 -19.02 -2.18 -14.06
C SER A 213 -18.03 -2.85 -15.00
N PHE A 214 -16.92 -3.35 -14.46
CA PHE A 214 -16.01 -4.25 -15.20
C PHE A 214 -16.56 -5.69 -15.33
N ARG A 215 -17.83 -5.90 -14.96
CA ARG A 215 -18.49 -7.19 -15.01
C ARG A 215 -18.87 -7.57 -16.44
N ASP A 216 -18.70 -8.89 -16.75
CA ASP A 216 -19.28 -9.55 -17.93
C ASP A 216 -19.08 -8.79 -19.26
N SER A 217 -17.94 -8.14 -19.42
CA SER A 217 -17.59 -7.53 -20.69
C SER A 217 -17.34 -8.64 -21.70
N GLU A 218 -18.23 -8.78 -22.68
CA GLU A 218 -17.99 -9.65 -23.82
C GLU A 218 -16.94 -9.01 -24.74
N VAL A 219 -16.18 -9.85 -25.45
CA VAL A 219 -15.30 -9.38 -26.51
C VAL A 219 -16.16 -8.75 -27.60
N VAL A 220 -15.96 -7.46 -27.86
CA VAL A 220 -16.78 -6.69 -28.80
C VAL A 220 -16.24 -6.70 -30.22
N ASP A 221 -14.95 -7.01 -30.39
CA ASP A 221 -14.29 -7.05 -31.70
C ASP A 221 -12.96 -7.81 -31.63
N GLU A 222 -12.46 -8.23 -32.81
CA GLU A 222 -11.20 -8.92 -33.01
C GLU A 222 -10.24 -8.01 -33.80
N TRP A 223 -9.04 -7.74 -33.22
CA TRP A 223 -8.02 -6.90 -33.85
C TRP A 223 -6.85 -7.76 -34.37
N GLY A 224 -6.84 -8.00 -35.66
CA GLY A 224 -5.72 -8.63 -36.35
C GLY A 224 -4.50 -7.70 -36.49
N ALA A 225 -3.38 -8.26 -36.94
CA ALA A 225 -2.15 -7.48 -37.16
C ALA A 225 -2.33 -6.35 -38.20
N SER A 226 -3.25 -6.51 -39.16
CA SER A 226 -3.54 -5.52 -40.21
C SER A 226 -4.24 -4.27 -39.69
N GLU A 227 -4.96 -4.36 -38.57
CA GLU A 227 -5.70 -3.25 -37.99
C GLU A 227 -4.84 -2.43 -37.04
N ARG A 228 -3.75 -2.99 -36.57
CA ARG A 228 -2.82 -2.36 -35.64
C ARG A 228 -1.63 -1.74 -36.38
N ILE A 229 -1.28 -0.52 -35.98
CA ILE A 229 -0.10 0.17 -36.49
C ILE A 229 1.15 -0.38 -35.77
N ALA A 230 2.26 -0.49 -36.50
CA ALA A 230 3.53 -0.94 -35.94
C ALA A 230 3.93 -0.18 -34.66
N GLY A 231 4.47 -0.91 -33.70
CA GLY A 231 4.85 -0.38 -32.38
C GLY A 231 3.84 -0.70 -31.27
N SER A 232 2.91 -1.63 -31.51
CA SER A 232 2.08 -2.23 -30.46
C SER A 232 2.96 -3.02 -29.47
N SER A 233 2.59 -3.00 -28.21
CA SER A 233 3.21 -3.78 -27.15
C SER A 233 2.14 -4.51 -26.35
N PHE A 234 2.45 -5.74 -25.96
CA PHE A 234 1.61 -6.58 -25.12
C PHE A 234 2.47 -7.12 -24.00
N SER A 235 1.93 -7.16 -22.78
CA SER A 235 2.62 -7.80 -21.67
C SER A 235 2.70 -9.31 -21.89
N ASP A 236 3.70 -9.96 -21.31
CA ASP A 236 3.87 -11.41 -21.33
C ASP A 236 3.08 -12.11 -20.20
N TYR A 237 2.13 -11.39 -19.62
CA TYR A 237 1.25 -11.83 -18.55
C TYR A 237 -0.17 -11.30 -18.75
N SER A 238 -1.14 -12.03 -18.23
CA SER A 238 -2.48 -11.51 -18.01
C SER A 238 -2.61 -11.03 -16.58
N THR A 239 -3.13 -9.82 -16.40
CA THR A 239 -3.51 -9.34 -15.08
C THR A 239 -4.82 -10.01 -14.67
N TYR A 240 -4.93 -10.41 -13.41
CA TYR A 240 -6.18 -10.89 -12.82
C TYR A 240 -6.22 -10.55 -11.34
N TYR A 241 -7.43 -10.46 -10.81
CA TYR A 241 -7.67 -10.06 -9.43
C TYR A 241 -8.39 -11.19 -8.71
N ASP A 242 -7.96 -11.53 -7.51
CA ASP A 242 -8.57 -12.58 -6.70
C ASP A 242 -8.84 -12.11 -5.26
N GLY A 243 -8.60 -10.84 -4.98
CA GLY A 243 -8.84 -10.27 -3.67
C GLY A 243 -9.30 -8.81 -3.72
N ILE A 244 -9.93 -8.39 -2.64
CA ILE A 244 -10.23 -6.98 -2.34
C ILE A 244 -9.81 -6.65 -0.92
N SER A 245 -9.49 -5.39 -0.69
CA SER A 245 -9.22 -4.86 0.63
C SER A 245 -10.03 -3.61 0.89
N ILE A 246 -10.52 -3.45 2.11
CA ILE A 246 -11.26 -2.27 2.59
C ILE A 246 -10.71 -1.85 3.94
N VAL A 247 -10.71 -0.54 4.18
CA VAL A 247 -10.37 0.04 5.47
C VAL A 247 -11.65 0.43 6.18
N GLU A 248 -11.91 -0.12 7.36
CA GLU A 248 -13.03 0.29 8.21
C GLU A 248 -12.71 1.62 8.89
N MET A 249 -13.56 2.63 8.72
CA MET A 249 -13.33 3.97 9.28
C MET A 249 -13.46 4.00 10.82
N GLU A 250 -14.31 3.17 11.39
CA GLU A 250 -14.55 3.12 12.84
C GLU A 250 -13.38 2.47 13.60
N THR A 251 -12.94 1.30 13.14
CA THR A 251 -11.87 0.51 13.79
C THR A 251 -10.49 0.85 13.25
N GLN A 252 -10.43 1.51 12.09
CA GLN A 252 -9.20 1.73 11.33
C GLN A 252 -8.48 0.42 10.95
N GLU A 253 -9.20 -0.70 10.90
CA GLU A 253 -8.67 -1.99 10.50
C GLU A 253 -8.76 -2.20 8.99
N LEU A 254 -7.67 -2.69 8.40
CA LEU A 254 -7.67 -3.19 7.03
C LEU A 254 -8.26 -4.60 7.02
N LYS A 255 -9.30 -4.81 6.22
CA LYS A 255 -9.88 -6.14 5.98
C LYS A 255 -9.58 -6.60 4.57
N TYR A 256 -9.10 -7.81 4.47
CA TYR A 256 -8.74 -8.46 3.23
C TYR A 256 -9.65 -9.66 2.97
N TYR A 257 -10.16 -9.76 1.74
CA TYR A 257 -11.00 -10.84 1.28
C TYR A 257 -10.43 -11.43 -0.01
N SER A 258 -10.30 -12.75 -0.06
CA SER A 258 -9.81 -13.46 -1.24
C SER A 258 -10.85 -14.44 -1.75
N ALA A 259 -11.04 -14.47 -3.07
CA ALA A 259 -11.91 -15.41 -3.77
C ALA A 259 -11.15 -16.60 -4.38
N GLY A 260 -9.83 -16.50 -4.46
CA GLY A 260 -9.01 -17.43 -5.25
C GLY A 260 -7.88 -18.08 -4.47
N THR A 261 -6.83 -18.41 -5.19
CA THR A 261 -5.62 -19.09 -4.69
C THR A 261 -4.65 -18.14 -3.97
N GLY A 262 -4.94 -16.84 -3.93
CA GLY A 262 -4.07 -15.81 -3.35
C GLY A 262 -2.90 -15.43 -4.27
N ASN A 263 -2.95 -15.79 -5.54
CA ASN A 263 -1.91 -15.48 -6.54
C ASN A 263 -2.27 -14.30 -7.45
N GLY A 264 -3.50 -13.77 -7.34
CA GLY A 264 -3.97 -12.62 -8.09
C GLY A 264 -3.68 -11.29 -7.35
N GLU A 265 -3.91 -10.18 -8.06
CA GLU A 265 -3.84 -8.85 -7.51
C GLU A 265 -5.00 -8.55 -6.57
N VAL A 266 -4.84 -7.55 -5.70
CA VAL A 266 -5.84 -7.11 -4.74
C VAL A 266 -6.37 -5.75 -5.15
N ILE A 267 -7.68 -5.63 -5.33
CA ILE A 267 -8.32 -4.34 -5.56
C ILE A 267 -8.53 -3.64 -4.23
N LYS A 268 -8.03 -2.42 -4.12
CA LYS A 268 -8.13 -1.60 -2.91
C LYS A 268 -9.38 -0.73 -2.99
N LEU A 269 -10.33 -0.94 -2.08
CA LEU A 269 -11.55 -0.13 -1.98
C LEU A 269 -11.36 1.10 -1.08
N GLY A 270 -10.24 1.20 -0.38
CA GLY A 270 -9.94 2.29 0.54
C GLY A 270 -10.94 2.41 1.69
N SER A 271 -11.02 3.60 2.26
CA SER A 271 -12.02 3.94 3.31
C SER A 271 -13.32 4.42 2.69
N ASN A 272 -13.98 3.59 1.87
CA ASN A 272 -15.21 3.98 1.19
C ASN A 272 -16.33 4.32 2.21
N PRO A 273 -16.77 5.58 2.31
CA PRO A 273 -17.72 6.01 3.35
C PRO A 273 -19.14 5.46 3.16
N LEU A 274 -19.44 4.88 2.00
CA LEU A 274 -20.72 4.21 1.74
C LEU A 274 -20.75 2.77 2.28
N LEU A 275 -19.59 2.19 2.64
CA LEU A 275 -19.46 0.81 3.09
C LEU A 275 -19.14 0.67 4.58
N GLN A 276 -19.29 1.75 5.36
CA GLN A 276 -18.87 1.78 6.77
C GLN A 276 -19.96 1.39 7.76
N TYR A 277 -21.23 1.45 7.38
CA TYR A 277 -22.32 1.09 8.27
C TYR A 277 -22.81 -0.33 8.08
N GLY A 278 -22.68 -1.12 9.14
CA GLY A 278 -23.22 -2.47 9.22
C GLY A 278 -22.27 -3.52 8.63
N LEU A 279 -21.56 -4.22 9.50
CA LEU A 279 -20.61 -5.28 9.16
C LEU A 279 -21.17 -6.31 8.16
N GLU A 280 -22.46 -6.65 8.27
CA GLU A 280 -23.10 -7.59 7.35
C GLU A 280 -23.31 -7.00 5.95
N LEU A 281 -23.59 -5.70 5.85
CA LEU A 281 -23.68 -5.01 4.56
C LEU A 281 -22.29 -4.98 3.87
N THR A 282 -21.26 -4.56 4.60
CA THR A 282 -19.89 -4.54 4.10
C THR A 282 -19.49 -5.91 3.58
N LYS A 283 -19.71 -6.97 4.34
CA LYS A 283 -19.44 -8.36 3.92
C LYS A 283 -20.24 -8.78 2.69
N THR A 284 -21.48 -8.31 2.56
CA THR A 284 -22.32 -8.63 1.39
C THR A 284 -21.77 -7.97 0.14
N VAL A 285 -21.44 -6.68 0.22
CA VAL A 285 -20.81 -5.93 -0.88
C VAL A 285 -19.49 -6.56 -1.29
N GLU A 286 -18.64 -6.89 -0.32
CA GLU A 286 -17.35 -7.54 -0.57
C GLU A 286 -17.50 -8.89 -1.26
N ARG A 287 -18.41 -9.76 -0.81
CA ARG A 287 -18.69 -11.06 -1.45
C ARG A 287 -19.16 -10.90 -2.88
N THR A 288 -20.02 -9.91 -3.14
CA THR A 288 -20.53 -9.62 -4.49
C THR A 288 -19.39 -9.18 -5.40
N LEU A 289 -18.53 -8.29 -4.92
CA LEU A 289 -17.36 -7.82 -5.68
C LEU A 289 -16.33 -8.94 -5.90
N LEU A 290 -16.08 -9.78 -4.91
CA LEU A 290 -15.20 -10.93 -5.06
C LEU A 290 -15.72 -11.93 -6.10
N ALA A 291 -17.04 -12.22 -6.09
CA ALA A 291 -17.63 -13.08 -7.09
C ALA A 291 -17.50 -12.50 -8.50
N GLN A 292 -17.62 -11.20 -8.65
CA GLN A 292 -17.39 -10.50 -9.91
C GLN A 292 -15.94 -10.62 -10.37
N ILE A 293 -14.98 -10.31 -9.49
CA ILE A 293 -13.55 -10.33 -9.79
C ILE A 293 -13.10 -11.74 -10.22
N ALA A 294 -13.55 -12.77 -9.52
CA ALA A 294 -13.16 -14.16 -9.78
C ALA A 294 -13.55 -14.68 -11.17
N HIS A 295 -14.47 -14.01 -11.87
CA HIS A 295 -15.04 -14.51 -13.12
C HIS A 295 -14.89 -13.57 -14.32
N SER A 296 -14.50 -12.31 -14.13
CA SER A 296 -14.64 -11.32 -15.21
C SER A 296 -13.50 -10.32 -15.36
N ILE A 297 -12.56 -10.24 -14.46
CA ILE A 297 -11.47 -9.26 -14.55
C ILE A 297 -10.15 -9.99 -14.83
N GLU A 298 -9.98 -10.38 -16.08
CA GLU A 298 -8.75 -10.96 -16.61
C GLU A 298 -8.49 -10.43 -18.01
N TRP A 299 -7.34 -9.77 -18.23
CA TRP A 299 -6.90 -9.32 -19.54
C TRP A 299 -5.39 -9.15 -19.61
N THR A 300 -4.86 -9.09 -20.84
CA THR A 300 -3.45 -8.77 -21.09
C THR A 300 -3.28 -7.25 -21.21
N PRO A 301 -2.46 -6.63 -20.36
CA PRO A 301 -2.11 -5.22 -20.51
C PRO A 301 -1.43 -4.94 -21.85
N PHE A 302 -1.86 -3.87 -22.52
CA PHE A 302 -1.41 -3.57 -23.87
C PHE A 302 -1.35 -2.07 -24.14
N GLN A 303 -0.60 -1.73 -25.18
CA GLN A 303 -0.66 -0.44 -25.82
C GLN A 303 -0.60 -0.66 -27.33
N THR A 304 -1.58 -0.14 -28.04
CA THR A 304 -1.63 -0.22 -29.50
C THR A 304 -2.13 1.07 -30.12
N ARG A 305 -1.92 1.21 -31.41
CA ARG A 305 -2.46 2.30 -32.21
C ARG A 305 -3.19 1.71 -33.41
N THR A 306 -4.34 2.25 -33.71
CA THR A 306 -5.10 1.94 -34.93
C THR A 306 -5.21 3.21 -35.78
N LEU A 307 -5.62 3.08 -37.02
CA LEU A 307 -6.14 4.24 -37.73
C LEU A 307 -7.35 4.76 -36.96
N SER A 308 -7.63 6.07 -37.15
CA SER A 308 -8.70 6.79 -36.45
C SER A 308 -9.95 5.92 -36.22
N ASN A 309 -10.28 5.69 -34.97
CA ASN A 309 -11.42 4.86 -34.56
C ASN A 309 -11.95 5.33 -33.22
N LEU A 310 -13.23 5.67 -33.15
CA LEU A 310 -13.92 6.13 -31.94
C LEU A 310 -15.21 5.29 -31.67
N ALA A 311 -15.33 4.12 -32.27
CA ALA A 311 -16.50 3.26 -32.04
C ALA A 311 -16.43 2.53 -30.68
N TYR A 312 -15.22 2.31 -30.13
CA TYR A 312 -15.05 1.63 -28.85
C TYR A 312 -15.33 2.54 -27.66
N ASP A 313 -15.82 1.95 -26.60
CA ASP A 313 -16.08 2.59 -25.31
C ASP A 313 -15.06 2.15 -24.28
N LEU A 314 -14.91 2.94 -23.20
CA LEU A 314 -14.08 2.53 -22.06
C LEU A 314 -14.68 1.28 -21.40
N GLY A 315 -13.82 0.33 -21.08
CA GLY A 315 -14.20 -0.96 -20.51
C GLY A 315 -14.51 -2.06 -21.54
N ASP A 316 -14.57 -1.74 -22.85
CA ASP A 316 -14.74 -2.75 -23.91
C ASP A 316 -13.55 -3.73 -23.91
N LEU A 317 -13.84 -5.02 -24.11
CA LEU A 317 -12.83 -6.05 -24.34
C LEU A 317 -12.67 -6.30 -25.83
N VAL A 318 -11.42 -6.39 -26.27
CA VAL A 318 -11.05 -6.72 -27.64
C VAL A 318 -10.12 -7.93 -27.66
N LEU A 319 -10.24 -8.76 -28.66
CA LEU A 319 -9.37 -9.91 -28.89
C LEU A 319 -8.26 -9.52 -29.86
N CYS A 320 -7.03 -9.48 -29.37
CA CYS A 320 -5.87 -9.20 -30.22
C CYS A 320 -5.27 -10.50 -30.74
N THR A 321 -5.18 -10.60 -32.06
CA THR A 321 -4.67 -11.80 -32.75
C THR A 321 -3.51 -11.44 -33.66
N ASP A 322 -2.67 -12.41 -34.01
CA ASP A 322 -1.56 -12.29 -34.96
C ASP A 322 -0.45 -11.25 -34.59
N GLY A 323 0.60 -11.21 -35.34
CA GLY A 323 1.70 -10.27 -35.23
C GLY A 323 2.40 -10.36 -33.88
N VAL A 324 2.52 -9.23 -33.17
CA VAL A 324 3.17 -9.18 -31.85
C VAL A 324 2.36 -9.83 -30.75
N ALA A 325 1.06 -10.10 -30.97
CA ALA A 325 0.26 -10.93 -30.08
C ALA A 325 0.70 -12.42 -30.13
N GLY A 326 1.48 -12.79 -31.15
CA GLY A 326 1.97 -14.16 -31.33
C GLY A 326 0.94 -15.08 -31.96
N THR A 327 0.94 -16.33 -31.53
CA THR A 327 -0.04 -17.37 -32.01
C THR A 327 -1.20 -17.55 -31.03
N GLU A 328 -1.19 -16.84 -29.92
CA GLU A 328 -2.22 -16.86 -28.89
C GLU A 328 -3.18 -15.70 -29.11
N GLU A 329 -4.43 -15.91 -28.78
CA GLU A 329 -5.45 -14.87 -28.73
C GLU A 329 -5.33 -14.18 -27.38
N LEU A 330 -5.14 -12.86 -27.40
CA LEU A 330 -4.96 -12.05 -26.18
C LEU A 330 -6.21 -11.19 -25.95
N THR A 331 -6.92 -11.45 -24.87
CA THR A 331 -7.99 -10.55 -24.43
C THR A 331 -7.40 -9.28 -23.84
N CYS A 332 -7.80 -8.12 -24.34
CA CYS A 332 -7.31 -6.80 -23.96
C CYS A 332 -8.48 -5.89 -23.58
N ALA A 333 -8.34 -5.10 -22.50
CA ALA A 333 -9.37 -4.16 -22.07
C ALA A 333 -9.03 -2.72 -22.47
N VAL A 334 -9.94 -2.01 -23.12
CA VAL A 334 -9.78 -0.60 -23.49
C VAL A 334 -10.03 0.27 -22.25
N LEU A 335 -8.97 0.63 -21.53
CA LEU A 335 -9.05 1.44 -20.32
C LEU A 335 -8.74 2.93 -20.55
N SER A 336 -8.08 3.25 -21.64
CA SER A 336 -7.91 4.64 -22.11
C SER A 336 -7.79 4.70 -23.61
N TYR A 337 -8.18 5.85 -24.18
CA TYR A 337 -7.91 6.14 -25.57
C TYR A 337 -7.53 7.62 -25.78
N ASP A 338 -6.63 7.85 -26.74
CA ASP A 338 -6.23 9.14 -27.25
C ASP A 338 -6.45 9.15 -28.77
N TRP A 339 -7.47 9.85 -29.21
CA TRP A 339 -7.83 9.98 -30.63
C TRP A 339 -7.36 11.32 -31.20
N THR A 340 -6.88 11.29 -32.43
CA THR A 340 -6.54 12.48 -33.19
C THR A 340 -7.17 12.41 -34.57
N PHE A 341 -7.91 13.46 -34.96
CA PHE A 341 -8.62 13.54 -36.22
C PHE A 341 -7.67 13.38 -37.42
N LYS A 342 -8.06 12.55 -38.40
CA LYS A 342 -7.28 12.21 -39.61
C LYS A 342 -5.88 11.65 -39.28
N ASN A 343 -5.74 11.01 -38.17
CA ASN A 343 -4.49 10.42 -37.73
C ASN A 343 -4.77 9.06 -37.07
N VAL A 344 -4.34 8.83 -35.87
CA VAL A 344 -4.43 7.56 -35.15
C VAL A 344 -5.26 7.67 -33.89
N THR A 345 -5.82 6.53 -33.44
CA THR A 345 -6.28 6.34 -32.10
C THR A 345 -5.28 5.44 -31.35
N SER A 346 -4.80 5.91 -30.22
CA SER A 346 -3.99 5.12 -29.29
C SER A 346 -4.89 4.53 -28.23
N PHE A 347 -4.86 3.21 -28.06
CA PHE A 347 -5.58 2.48 -27.02
C PHE A 347 -4.61 1.88 -26.03
N LYS A 348 -5.00 1.86 -24.75
CA LYS A 348 -4.20 1.27 -23.68
C LYS A 348 -5.11 0.51 -22.71
N GLY A 349 -4.61 -0.63 -22.29
CA GLY A 349 -5.11 -1.40 -21.17
C GLY A 349 -4.02 -1.55 -20.13
N TYR A 350 -4.36 -1.31 -18.89
CA TYR A 350 -3.45 -1.38 -17.75
C TYR A 350 -3.73 -2.63 -16.92
N GLY A 351 -2.78 -3.00 -16.08
CA GLY A 351 -2.89 -4.08 -15.12
C GLY A 351 -1.53 -4.43 -14.55
N ALA A 352 -1.48 -4.74 -13.26
CA ALA A 352 -0.27 -5.18 -12.61
C ALA A 352 0.10 -6.61 -13.00
N ASP A 353 1.40 -6.94 -12.92
CA ASP A 353 1.88 -8.31 -13.14
C ASP A 353 1.64 -9.16 -11.88
N PRO A 354 0.70 -10.12 -11.89
CA PRO A 354 0.41 -10.93 -10.71
C PRO A 354 1.61 -11.77 -10.24
N ARG A 355 2.61 -12.00 -11.12
CA ARG A 355 3.86 -12.70 -10.75
C ARG A 355 4.77 -11.80 -9.90
N LEU A 356 4.74 -10.48 -10.13
CA LEU A 356 5.45 -9.51 -9.30
C LEU A 356 4.73 -9.28 -7.97
N ALA A 357 3.42 -9.41 -7.93
CA ALA A 357 2.64 -9.33 -6.71
C ALA A 357 2.99 -10.40 -5.69
N THR A 358 3.36 -11.59 -6.16
CA THR A 358 3.87 -12.66 -5.27
C THR A 358 5.30 -12.41 -4.81
N GLY A 359 6.05 -11.55 -5.52
CA GLY A 359 7.42 -11.15 -5.17
C GLY A 359 7.48 -9.84 -4.38
N GLN A 360 6.49 -8.98 -4.51
CA GLN A 360 6.28 -7.85 -3.60
C GLN A 360 5.65 -8.37 -2.33
N SER A 361 6.29 -8.11 -1.20
CA SER A 361 5.86 -8.63 0.09
C SER A 361 4.37 -8.32 0.34
N ARG A 362 3.67 -9.22 1.03
CA ARG A 362 2.31 -8.95 1.51
C ARG A 362 2.26 -7.64 2.31
N THR A 363 3.37 -7.27 2.89
CA THR A 363 3.65 -6.07 3.65
C THR A 363 3.36 -4.79 2.87
N ASP A 364 3.81 -4.67 1.61
CA ASP A 364 3.53 -3.48 0.80
C ASP A 364 2.03 -3.22 0.61
N LYS A 365 1.26 -4.29 0.40
CA LYS A 365 -0.20 -4.21 0.23
C LYS A 365 -0.90 -3.80 1.53
N ASN A 366 -0.41 -4.29 2.66
CA ASN A 366 -0.93 -3.94 3.98
C ASN A 366 -0.55 -2.52 4.39
N LEU A 367 0.71 -2.13 4.19
CA LEU A 367 1.21 -0.81 4.52
C LEU A 367 0.48 0.32 3.79
N GLN A 368 0.17 0.15 2.50
CA GLN A 368 -0.63 1.11 1.74
C GLN A 368 -2.05 1.28 2.30
N GLY A 369 -2.66 0.20 2.78
CA GLY A 369 -3.95 0.24 3.48
C GLY A 369 -3.87 0.97 4.81
N ILE A 370 -2.78 0.79 5.56
CA ILE A 370 -2.55 1.45 6.85
C ILE A 370 -2.22 2.93 6.66
N LEU A 371 -1.43 3.28 5.65
CA LEU A 371 -1.10 4.68 5.33
C LEU A 371 -2.32 5.55 5.08
N SER A 372 -3.39 4.99 4.52
CA SER A 372 -4.64 5.74 4.30
C SER A 372 -5.36 6.13 5.61
N LYS A 373 -5.04 5.46 6.72
CA LYS A 373 -5.65 5.67 8.04
C LYS A 373 -4.93 6.71 8.90
N ILE A 374 -3.62 6.91 8.66
CA ILE A 374 -2.77 7.70 9.54
C ILE A 374 -2.99 9.18 9.25
N ASP A 375 -3.31 9.95 10.28
CA ASP A 375 -3.27 11.40 10.18
C ASP A 375 -1.81 11.84 9.99
N SER A 376 -1.56 12.71 9.02
CA SER A 376 -0.21 13.19 8.67
C SER A 376 0.47 13.97 9.79
N GLU A 377 -0.23 14.29 10.87
CA GLU A 377 0.31 15.00 12.04
C GLU A 377 0.62 14.07 13.23
N ASP A 378 0.16 12.81 13.21
CA ASP A 378 0.36 11.85 14.29
C ASP A 378 1.82 11.40 14.37
N VAL A 379 2.34 11.29 15.60
CA VAL A 379 3.63 10.66 15.88
C VAL A 379 3.37 9.23 16.31
N THR A 380 3.82 8.29 15.51
CA THR A 380 3.64 6.86 15.75
C THR A 380 4.91 6.26 16.36
N TYR A 381 4.72 5.28 17.22
CA TYR A 381 5.78 4.57 17.92
C TYR A 381 5.54 3.07 17.79
N TYR A 382 6.50 2.35 17.22
CA TYR A 382 6.48 0.89 17.09
C TYR A 382 7.63 0.28 17.89
N LEU A 383 7.34 -0.83 18.54
CA LEU A 383 8.34 -1.61 19.28
C LEU A 383 8.33 -3.06 18.74
N PHE A 384 9.47 -3.49 18.25
CA PHE A 384 9.70 -4.84 17.75
C PHE A 384 10.61 -5.59 18.73
N LYS A 385 10.37 -6.88 18.94
CA LYS A 385 11.20 -7.73 19.78
C LYS A 385 11.42 -9.09 19.14
N ASN A 386 12.55 -9.74 19.45
CA ASN A 386 12.76 -11.12 19.01
C ASN A 386 11.94 -12.09 19.85
N VAL A 387 11.33 -13.06 19.19
CA VAL A 387 10.54 -14.13 19.84
C VAL A 387 11.41 -15.36 20.10
N ASP A 388 12.36 -15.64 19.22
CA ASP A 388 13.29 -16.75 19.32
C ASP A 388 14.72 -16.27 19.68
N GLN A 389 15.51 -17.21 20.19
CA GLN A 389 16.92 -16.99 20.48
C GLN A 389 17.70 -16.72 19.20
N ILE A 390 18.57 -15.69 19.22
CA ILE A 390 19.53 -15.38 18.14
C ILE A 390 20.92 -15.83 18.57
N THR A 391 21.58 -16.63 17.74
CA THR A 391 22.96 -17.08 17.97
C THR A 391 23.93 -16.30 17.10
N LEU A 392 24.93 -15.68 17.72
CA LEU A 392 25.97 -14.91 17.08
C LEU A 392 27.26 -15.73 17.03
N GLU A 393 27.64 -16.17 15.84
CA GLU A 393 28.87 -16.95 15.64
C GLU A 393 30.05 -16.03 15.33
N ASN A 394 31.27 -16.48 15.68
CA ASN A 394 32.50 -15.73 15.48
C ASN A 394 32.73 -15.38 14.02
N GLY A 395 32.76 -14.08 13.69
CA GLY A 395 33.03 -13.55 12.36
C GLY A 395 31.84 -13.70 11.38
N VAL A 396 30.64 -14.06 11.87
CA VAL A 396 29.43 -14.15 11.06
C VAL A 396 28.58 -12.91 11.27
N ASN A 397 28.14 -12.28 10.17
CA ASN A 397 27.23 -11.12 10.22
C ASN A 397 25.78 -11.62 10.32
N THR A 398 25.27 -11.69 11.53
CA THR A 398 23.95 -12.24 11.87
C THR A 398 22.90 -11.13 11.92
N GLU A 399 21.74 -11.38 11.37
CA GLU A 399 20.62 -10.47 11.41
C GLU A 399 19.96 -10.46 12.80
N LEU A 400 19.77 -9.26 13.34
CA LEU A 400 19.09 -9.02 14.62
C LEU A 400 17.61 -8.71 14.41
N GLY A 401 17.27 -8.03 13.35
CA GLY A 401 15.93 -7.69 12.98
C GLY A 401 15.81 -6.99 11.65
N ALA A 402 14.66 -7.18 11.00
CA ALA A 402 14.24 -6.50 9.80
C ALA A 402 12.86 -5.91 10.02
N ILE A 403 12.70 -4.63 9.69
CA ILE A 403 11.45 -3.88 9.88
C ILE A 403 11.05 -3.29 8.55
N GLU A 404 9.82 -3.53 8.14
CA GLU A 404 9.21 -2.84 7.01
C GLU A 404 8.27 -1.75 7.54
N PHE A 405 8.36 -0.58 6.94
CA PHE A 405 7.52 0.56 7.31
C PHE A 405 7.33 1.48 6.11
N ALA A 406 6.33 2.34 6.19
CA ALA A 406 6.06 3.37 5.20
C ALA A 406 5.68 4.68 5.88
N SER A 407 5.75 5.80 5.17
CA SER A 407 5.30 7.09 5.67
C SER A 407 4.34 7.76 4.70
N LYS A 408 3.31 8.42 5.21
CA LYS A 408 2.36 9.22 4.42
C LYS A 408 2.93 10.56 3.96
N LYS A 409 4.05 10.97 4.52
CA LYS A 409 4.77 12.20 4.14
C LYS A 409 6.26 11.99 4.32
N THR A 410 7.05 12.75 3.57
CA THR A 410 8.49 12.80 3.81
C THR A 410 8.77 13.20 5.26
N THR A 411 9.43 12.33 6.02
CA THR A 411 9.64 12.49 7.46
C THR A 411 11.02 12.02 7.90
N GLU A 412 11.36 12.29 9.15
CA GLU A 412 12.51 11.70 9.83
C GLU A 412 12.02 10.57 10.73
N VAL A 413 12.76 9.47 10.73
CA VAL A 413 12.44 8.28 11.51
C VAL A 413 13.59 8.00 12.47
N GLU A 414 13.28 8.02 13.76
CA GLU A 414 14.19 7.65 14.83
C GLU A 414 14.10 6.14 15.08
N ILE A 415 15.24 5.48 15.02
CA ILE A 415 15.36 4.04 15.24
C ILE A 415 16.30 3.81 16.40
N GLU A 416 15.89 3.01 17.37
CA GLU A 416 16.72 2.58 18.50
C GLU A 416 16.81 1.06 18.51
N LEU A 417 18.03 0.53 18.65
CA LEU A 417 18.30 -0.88 18.85
C LEU A 417 18.83 -1.09 20.26
N GLU A 418 18.19 -1.96 21.02
CA GLU A 418 18.67 -2.45 22.31
C GLU A 418 18.76 -3.97 22.25
N ALA A 419 19.89 -4.54 22.66
CA ALA A 419 20.04 -5.98 22.78
C ALA A 419 20.87 -6.36 24.00
N LYS A 420 20.44 -7.41 24.68
CA LYS A 420 21.17 -8.03 25.79
C LYS A 420 21.75 -9.35 25.32
N ILE A 421 23.06 -9.48 25.38
CA ILE A 421 23.84 -10.53 24.75
C ILE A 421 24.65 -11.26 25.81
N ASP A 422 24.53 -12.57 25.88
CA ASP A 422 25.42 -13.43 26.67
C ASP A 422 26.65 -13.79 25.83
N VAL A 423 27.78 -13.21 26.16
CA VAL A 423 29.02 -13.27 25.36
C VAL A 423 29.99 -14.28 25.94
N SER A 424 30.55 -15.10 25.07
CA SER A 424 31.65 -16.01 25.34
C SER A 424 32.84 -15.68 24.45
N ARG A 425 33.96 -15.26 25.05
CA ARG A 425 35.18 -14.87 24.34
C ARG A 425 36.01 -16.08 23.95
N ILE A 426 36.76 -15.94 22.87
CA ILE A 426 37.82 -16.88 22.51
C ILE A 426 39.06 -16.48 23.30
N LEU A 427 39.46 -17.31 24.25
CA LEU A 427 40.59 -17.05 25.12
C LEU A 427 41.86 -17.66 24.58
N THR A 428 42.92 -16.87 24.48
CA THR A 428 44.26 -17.35 24.21
C THR A 428 44.96 -17.63 25.52
N GLN A 429 45.37 -18.87 25.73
CA GLN A 429 46.09 -19.28 26.91
C GLN A 429 47.58 -19.08 26.71
N THR A 430 48.17 -18.29 27.57
CA THR A 430 49.62 -18.10 27.60
C THR A 430 50.19 -18.67 28.88
N GLN A 431 51.13 -19.59 28.77
CA GLN A 431 51.83 -20.13 29.92
C GLN A 431 53.03 -19.25 30.26
N VAL A 432 52.98 -18.65 31.43
CA VAL A 432 54.08 -17.83 31.93
C VAL A 432 54.82 -18.66 32.99
N PRO A 433 56.13 -18.93 32.77
CA PRO A 433 56.88 -19.71 33.72
C PRO A 433 57.03 -18.95 35.05
N VAL A 434 56.74 -19.64 36.12
CA VAL A 434 56.94 -19.15 37.49
C VAL A 434 58.28 -19.66 37.97
N TYR A 435 59.06 -18.80 38.55
CA TYR A 435 60.38 -19.13 39.08
C TYR A 435 60.34 -18.97 40.60
N LYS A 436 61.09 -19.84 41.30
CA LYS A 436 61.35 -19.69 42.74
C LYS A 436 62.83 -19.67 43.00
N GLU A 437 63.20 -19.04 44.09
CA GLU A 437 64.54 -19.11 44.62
C GLU A 437 64.70 -20.42 45.43
N GLU A 438 65.63 -21.23 45.08
CA GLU A 438 66.04 -22.39 45.87
C GLU A 438 67.49 -22.23 46.33
N VAL A 439 67.72 -22.66 47.57
CA VAL A 439 69.08 -22.68 48.10
C VAL A 439 69.84 -23.78 47.41
N VAL A 440 71.00 -23.40 46.86
CA VAL A 440 71.92 -24.34 46.24
C VAL A 440 72.49 -25.26 47.29
N ILE A 441 72.24 -26.56 47.14
CA ILE A 441 72.76 -27.61 48.01
C ILE A 441 74.00 -28.24 47.37
N ASP A 442 75.09 -28.35 48.12
CA ASP A 442 76.28 -29.06 47.66
C ASP A 442 75.99 -30.56 47.53
N PRO A 443 76.17 -31.15 46.33
CA PRO A 443 75.76 -32.53 46.09
C PRO A 443 76.64 -33.55 46.83
N GLU A 444 77.84 -33.19 47.30
CA GLU A 444 78.75 -34.10 48.03
C GLU A 444 78.51 -34.07 49.54
N THR A 445 78.15 -32.90 50.06
CA THR A 445 77.93 -32.71 51.52
C THR A 445 76.51 -32.71 51.95
N GLY A 446 75.57 -32.41 51.05
CA GLY A 446 74.18 -32.24 51.33
C GLY A 446 73.81 -30.94 52.13
N GLU A 447 74.76 -30.04 52.30
CA GLU A 447 74.58 -28.79 53.01
C GLU A 447 74.41 -27.59 52.04
N PRO A 448 73.81 -26.49 52.48
CA PRO A 448 73.74 -25.27 51.67
C PRO A 448 75.10 -24.73 51.30
N VAL A 449 75.26 -24.39 50.04
CA VAL A 449 76.45 -23.63 49.57
C VAL A 449 76.34 -22.21 50.15
N ILE A 450 77.42 -21.85 50.94
CA ILE A 450 77.43 -20.51 51.56
C ILE A 450 78.38 -19.63 50.72
N ASP A 451 77.87 -18.41 50.38
CA ASP A 451 78.69 -17.38 49.72
C ASP A 451 79.86 -16.99 50.69
N PRO A 452 81.11 -17.15 50.31
CA PRO A 452 82.26 -16.84 51.18
C PRO A 452 82.44 -15.35 51.48
N GLU A 453 81.78 -14.45 50.71
CA GLU A 453 81.88 -13.00 50.97
C GLU A 453 80.79 -12.50 51.85
N THR A 454 79.55 -13.02 51.70
CA THR A 454 78.36 -12.53 52.46
C THR A 454 78.06 -13.42 53.65
N GLY A 455 78.44 -14.69 53.66
CA GLY A 455 78.08 -15.67 54.69
C GLY A 455 76.65 -16.18 54.60
N GLU A 456 75.89 -15.84 53.56
CA GLU A 456 74.52 -16.26 53.33
C GLU A 456 74.47 -17.46 52.34
N PRO A 457 73.38 -18.30 52.37
CA PRO A 457 73.17 -19.35 51.40
C PRO A 457 73.04 -18.79 49.99
N VAL A 458 73.77 -19.42 49.05
CA VAL A 458 73.63 -19.11 47.60
C VAL A 458 72.26 -19.65 47.17
N THR A 459 71.49 -18.77 46.51
CA THR A 459 70.23 -19.16 45.90
C THR A 459 70.30 -19.16 44.38
N GLU A 460 69.60 -20.06 43.73
CA GLU A 460 69.41 -20.04 42.30
C GLU A 460 67.94 -19.96 41.95
N ILE A 461 67.64 -19.34 40.82
CA ILE A 461 66.28 -19.19 40.32
C ILE A 461 65.95 -20.42 39.47
N VAL A 462 65.04 -21.28 39.98
CA VAL A 462 64.62 -22.50 39.28
C VAL A 462 63.16 -22.44 38.83
N PRO A 463 62.81 -23.10 37.72
CA PRO A 463 61.39 -23.14 37.30
C PRO A 463 60.52 -23.84 38.34
N ASN A 464 59.43 -23.20 38.76
CA ASN A 464 58.50 -23.70 39.74
C ASN A 464 57.07 -23.92 39.17
N GLY A 465 57.01 -24.34 37.91
CA GLY A 465 55.74 -24.54 37.20
C GLY A 465 55.42 -23.41 36.23
N PHE A 466 54.19 -23.36 35.83
CA PHE A 466 53.67 -22.33 34.94
C PHE A 466 52.42 -21.70 35.54
N TRP A 467 52.32 -20.40 35.40
CA TRP A 467 51.08 -19.67 35.59
C TRP A 467 50.41 -19.54 34.21
N THR A 468 49.11 -19.91 34.13
CA THR A 468 48.36 -19.81 32.90
C THR A 468 47.54 -18.50 32.92
N SER A 469 47.87 -17.60 32.01
CA SER A 469 47.07 -16.43 31.75
C SER A 469 46.14 -16.73 30.59
N SER A 470 44.89 -16.37 30.76
CA SER A 470 43.88 -16.39 29.68
C SER A 470 43.50 -14.97 29.34
N ASP A 471 43.72 -14.59 28.09
CA ASP A 471 43.40 -13.25 27.59
C ASP A 471 42.65 -13.35 26.26
N GLY A 472 41.70 -12.47 26.04
CA GLY A 472 40.90 -12.40 24.83
C GLY A 472 39.86 -11.30 24.92
N GLN A 473 39.52 -10.73 23.79
CA GLN A 473 38.48 -9.73 23.64
C GLN A 473 37.48 -10.18 22.58
N ALA A 474 36.21 -9.94 22.82
CA ALA A 474 35.20 -10.02 21.81
C ALA A 474 34.84 -8.61 21.32
N VAL A 475 34.80 -8.44 20.01
CA VAL A 475 34.50 -7.15 19.37
C VAL A 475 33.21 -7.33 18.58
N ALA A 476 32.15 -6.63 19.01
CA ALA A 476 30.87 -6.61 18.32
C ALA A 476 30.78 -5.38 17.43
N THR A 477 30.37 -5.56 16.19
CA THR A 477 30.10 -4.49 15.23
C THR A 477 28.67 -4.59 14.77
N VAL A 478 27.89 -3.52 14.94
CA VAL A 478 26.52 -3.44 14.43
C VAL A 478 26.52 -2.74 13.08
N LYS A 479 25.79 -3.30 12.12
CA LYS A 479 25.65 -2.77 10.75
C LYS A 479 24.18 -2.56 10.45
N TYR A 480 23.83 -1.36 9.97
CA TYR A 480 22.48 -0.99 9.59
C TYR A 480 22.36 -0.91 8.08
N TYR A 481 21.26 -1.41 7.58
CA TYR A 481 20.89 -1.35 6.16
C TYR A 481 19.53 -0.67 6.03
N TYR A 482 19.44 0.22 5.06
CA TYR A 482 18.19 0.88 4.68
C TYR A 482 17.95 0.62 3.19
N ASP A 483 16.84 0.02 2.84
CA ASP A 483 16.50 -0.44 1.49
C ASP A 483 17.64 -1.23 0.84
N GLY A 484 18.23 -2.15 1.61
CA GLY A 484 19.35 -3.00 1.20
C GLY A 484 20.71 -2.30 1.13
N ASN A 485 20.79 -0.99 1.38
CA ASN A 485 22.04 -0.23 1.35
C ASN A 485 22.62 -0.08 2.75
N LEU A 486 23.91 -0.39 2.90
CA LEU A 486 24.62 -0.20 4.16
C LEU A 486 24.66 1.28 4.54
N ILE A 487 24.20 1.59 5.75
CA ILE A 487 24.32 2.92 6.33
C ILE A 487 25.74 3.09 6.89
N GLY A 488 26.37 4.22 6.67
CA GLY A 488 27.74 4.48 7.11
C GLY A 488 27.94 4.68 8.62
N TYR A 489 27.02 4.21 9.45
CA TYR A 489 27.11 4.22 10.91
C TYR A 489 27.24 2.77 11.38
N GLU A 490 28.45 2.41 11.85
CA GLU A 490 28.79 1.07 12.31
C GLU A 490 29.34 1.13 13.74
N PRO A 491 28.49 1.17 14.78
CA PRO A 491 28.95 1.19 16.16
C PRO A 491 29.66 -0.10 16.54
N VAL A 492 30.73 0.05 17.35
CA VAL A 492 31.59 -1.05 17.78
C VAL A 492 31.70 -1.07 19.29
N GLU A 493 31.48 -2.23 19.89
CA GLU A 493 31.73 -2.51 21.31
C GLU A 493 32.83 -3.55 21.48
N THR A 494 33.58 -3.41 22.55
CA THR A 494 34.65 -4.35 22.90
C THR A 494 34.45 -4.87 24.31
N TRP A 495 34.39 -6.19 24.46
CA TRP A 495 34.18 -6.86 25.73
C TRP A 495 35.37 -7.71 26.13
N ASP A 496 35.82 -7.50 27.35
CA ASP A 496 36.96 -8.19 27.97
C ASP A 496 36.54 -9.16 29.09
N ILE A 497 35.24 -9.33 29.29
CA ILE A 497 34.62 -10.18 30.28
C ILE A 497 33.53 -11.02 29.62
N ASP A 498 33.42 -12.31 29.98
CA ASP A 498 32.31 -13.18 29.57
C ASP A 498 31.04 -12.86 30.38
N GLY A 499 29.88 -13.11 29.77
CA GLY A 499 28.57 -12.93 30.39
C GLY A 499 27.69 -11.92 29.66
N PHE A 500 26.67 -11.42 30.37
CA PHE A 500 25.68 -10.53 29.79
C PHE A 500 26.19 -9.12 29.59
N HIS A 501 26.06 -8.65 28.35
CA HIS A 501 26.33 -7.28 27.94
C HIS A 501 25.09 -6.69 27.28
N THR A 502 24.86 -5.39 27.44
CA THR A 502 23.75 -4.69 26.79
C THR A 502 24.29 -3.64 25.86
N ILE A 503 23.80 -3.63 24.63
CA ILE A 503 24.05 -2.57 23.67
C ILE A 503 22.80 -1.70 23.52
N HIS A 504 22.98 -0.42 23.26
CA HIS A 504 21.91 0.51 22.95
C HIS A 504 22.40 1.54 21.95
N TYR A 505 21.83 1.54 20.75
CA TYR A 505 22.25 2.42 19.67
C TYR A 505 21.03 3.06 18.99
N GLY A 506 21.07 4.37 18.86
CA GLY A 506 20.08 5.14 18.12
C GLY A 506 20.60 5.60 16.77
N TYR A 507 19.73 5.66 15.79
CA TYR A 507 19.98 6.23 14.47
C TYR A 507 18.75 6.98 13.96
N VAL A 508 18.97 8.09 13.21
CA VAL A 508 17.88 8.85 12.60
C VAL A 508 18.00 8.74 11.08
N LEU A 509 16.99 8.13 10.48
CA LEU A 509 16.81 8.14 9.04
C LEU A 509 16.20 9.49 8.65
N SER A 510 16.94 10.28 7.87
CA SER A 510 16.47 11.56 7.36
C SER A 510 15.90 11.38 5.95
N ASN A 511 14.82 12.10 5.66
CA ASN A 511 14.16 12.13 4.35
C ASN A 511 13.65 10.74 3.90
N VAL A 512 12.93 10.06 4.78
CA VAL A 512 12.13 8.89 4.39
C VAL A 512 11.04 9.35 3.44
N ASP A 513 11.05 8.82 2.22
CA ASP A 513 10.14 9.23 1.15
C ASP A 513 8.70 8.85 1.48
N GLU A 514 7.76 9.69 1.03
CA GLU A 514 6.32 9.44 1.18
C GLU A 514 5.80 8.33 0.26
N ASP A 515 4.76 7.63 0.73
CA ASP A 515 3.99 6.63 -0.02
C ASP A 515 4.80 5.42 -0.56
N ASN A 516 6.03 5.23 -0.07
CA ASN A 516 6.87 4.08 -0.38
C ASN A 516 7.05 3.18 0.84
N SER A 517 7.17 1.88 0.61
CA SER A 517 7.60 0.91 1.62
C SER A 517 9.13 0.94 1.73
N HIS A 518 9.61 0.93 2.94
CA HIS A 518 11.03 0.95 3.29
C HIS A 518 11.38 -0.21 4.18
N THR A 519 12.58 -0.74 4.02
CA THR A 519 13.10 -1.83 4.86
C THR A 519 14.31 -1.35 5.65
N PHE A 520 14.28 -1.53 6.97
CA PHE A 520 15.43 -1.33 7.85
C PHE A 520 15.87 -2.66 8.41
N VAL A 521 17.17 -2.97 8.31
CA VAL A 521 17.75 -4.23 8.80
C VAL A 521 18.94 -3.91 9.71
N ALA A 522 18.93 -4.48 10.91
CA ALA A 522 20.07 -4.44 11.82
C ALA A 522 20.79 -5.80 11.83
N LYS A 523 22.09 -5.80 11.63
CA LYS A 523 22.93 -7.00 11.69
C LYS A 523 24.09 -6.78 12.65
N MET A 524 24.56 -7.87 13.25
CA MET A 524 25.71 -7.84 14.15
C MET A 524 26.74 -8.92 13.79
N GLU A 525 27.99 -8.53 13.86
CA GLU A 525 29.14 -9.43 13.75
C GLU A 525 29.95 -9.40 15.06
N ILE A 526 30.26 -10.56 15.62
CA ILE A 526 31.16 -10.68 16.78
C ILE A 526 32.46 -11.30 16.31
N ALA A 527 33.58 -10.61 16.49
CA ALA A 527 34.91 -11.13 16.25
C ALA A 527 35.64 -11.43 17.58
N GLY A 528 36.32 -12.57 17.66
CA GLY A 528 37.03 -13.00 18.88
C GLY A 528 36.12 -13.59 19.96
N GLY A 529 34.88 -13.93 19.64
CA GLY A 529 33.94 -14.54 20.55
C GLY A 529 32.70 -15.06 19.84
N SER A 530 31.71 -15.44 20.60
CA SER A 530 30.36 -15.77 20.18
C SER A 530 29.37 -15.18 21.18
N GLY A 531 28.11 -15.05 20.77
CA GLY A 531 27.07 -14.50 21.66
C GLY A 531 25.73 -15.21 21.49
N ILE A 532 24.89 -15.09 22.50
CA ILE A 532 23.51 -15.56 22.48
C ILE A 532 22.64 -14.41 22.96
N ILE A 533 21.62 -14.07 22.16
CA ILE A 533 20.53 -13.17 22.55
C ILE A 533 19.33 -14.07 22.80
N LEU A 534 18.81 -14.04 24.00
CA LEU A 534 17.63 -14.83 24.33
C LEU A 534 16.36 -14.23 23.72
N ALA A 535 15.28 -15.02 23.68
CA ALA A 535 13.97 -14.47 23.33
C ALA A 535 13.63 -13.29 24.26
N ASP A 536 13.02 -12.26 23.70
CA ASP A 536 12.66 -11.01 24.38
C ASP A 536 13.85 -10.13 24.84
N ASP A 537 15.08 -10.44 24.45
CA ASP A 537 16.29 -9.67 24.83
C ASP A 537 16.85 -8.79 23.69
N CYS A 538 16.17 -8.72 22.52
CA CYS A 538 16.48 -7.77 21.44
C CYS A 538 15.24 -6.96 21.09
N PHE A 539 15.38 -5.63 21.12
CA PHE A 539 14.32 -4.68 20.82
C PHE A 539 14.77 -3.71 19.75
N ILE A 540 13.88 -3.42 18.80
CA ILE A 540 14.08 -2.33 17.85
C ILE A 540 12.85 -1.44 17.94
N THR A 541 13.04 -0.15 18.18
CA THR A 541 11.98 0.84 18.21
C THR A 541 12.04 1.71 16.97
N LEU A 542 10.89 2.04 16.45
CA LEU A 542 10.71 2.93 15.33
C LEU A 542 9.76 4.05 15.74
N LYS A 543 10.19 5.29 15.59
CA LYS A 543 9.40 6.45 15.95
C LYS A 543 9.50 7.52 14.89
N GLY A 544 8.36 8.01 14.44
CA GLY A 544 8.31 9.07 13.43
C GLY A 544 6.91 9.58 13.23
N GLN A 545 6.78 10.59 12.39
CA GLN A 545 5.50 11.23 12.11
C GLN A 545 4.85 10.58 10.90
N ALA A 546 3.55 10.28 10.98
CA ALA A 546 2.78 9.66 9.93
C ALA A 546 3.32 8.29 9.45
N LEU A 547 3.89 7.50 10.36
CA LEU A 547 4.43 6.18 10.06
C LEU A 547 3.36 5.10 10.12
N ALA A 548 3.50 4.12 9.24
CA ALA A 548 2.81 2.84 9.27
C ALA A 548 3.83 1.70 9.33
N GLY A 549 3.65 0.79 10.26
CA GLY A 549 4.30 -0.51 10.28
C GLY A 549 3.32 -1.59 9.82
N ASP A 550 3.80 -2.77 9.47
CA ASP A 550 2.95 -3.89 9.14
C ASP A 550 2.38 -4.54 10.41
N GLU A 551 1.09 -4.38 10.65
CA GLU A 551 0.37 -5.02 11.78
C GLU A 551 0.31 -6.54 11.65
N PHE A 552 0.50 -7.07 10.44
CA PHE A 552 0.45 -8.50 10.13
C PHE A 552 1.81 -9.11 9.82
N TRP A 553 2.87 -8.36 10.08
CA TRP A 553 4.21 -8.89 9.91
C TRP A 553 4.38 -10.10 10.84
N ASP A 554 4.64 -11.27 10.23
CA ASP A 554 4.73 -12.55 10.94
C ASP A 554 6.04 -12.71 11.71
N GLY A 555 6.84 -11.66 11.80
CA GLY A 555 8.11 -11.64 12.48
C GLY A 555 9.17 -12.50 11.82
N LYS A 556 8.93 -13.01 10.61
CA LYS A 556 9.96 -13.73 9.88
C LYS A 556 10.94 -12.76 9.27
N ILE A 557 12.18 -12.92 9.65
CA ILE A 557 13.28 -12.36 8.91
C ILE A 557 13.38 -13.17 7.62
N THR A 558 13.25 -12.52 6.49
CA THR A 558 13.41 -13.14 5.18
C THR A 558 14.89 -13.46 4.94
N ALA A 559 15.36 -14.53 5.56
CA ALA A 559 16.57 -15.20 5.14
C ALA A 559 16.22 -16.67 4.98
N GLU A 560 16.82 -17.35 4.00
CA GLU A 560 16.59 -18.77 3.75
C GLU A 560 16.92 -19.68 4.95
N ASP A 561 17.49 -19.12 6.04
CA ASP A 561 17.83 -19.79 7.29
C ASP A 561 17.36 -18.97 8.50
N THR A 562 16.07 -18.88 8.70
CA THR A 562 15.50 -18.06 9.78
C THR A 562 15.37 -18.80 11.08
N THR A 563 15.86 -18.18 12.12
CA THR A 563 15.72 -18.61 13.51
C THR A 563 14.98 -17.60 14.38
N GLY A 564 14.41 -16.53 13.85
CA GLY A 564 13.78 -15.51 14.68
C GLY A 564 12.39 -15.10 14.21
N LEU A 565 11.44 -15.04 15.12
CA LEU A 565 10.15 -14.41 14.95
C LEU A 565 10.17 -13.06 15.69
N TYR A 566 9.65 -12.02 15.05
CA TYR A 566 9.52 -10.69 15.65
C TYR A 566 8.04 -10.36 15.83
N GLU A 567 7.74 -9.68 16.88
CA GLU A 567 6.39 -9.27 17.23
C GLU A 567 6.32 -7.75 17.36
N ILE A 568 5.36 -7.14 16.69
CA ILE A 568 5.07 -5.72 16.83
C ILE A 568 4.28 -5.52 18.11
N MET A 569 4.78 -4.69 19.00
CA MET A 569 4.01 -4.19 20.14
C MET A 569 3.64 -2.73 19.87
N GLU A 570 2.38 -2.48 19.58
CA GLU A 570 1.85 -1.13 19.52
C GLU A 570 1.67 -0.61 20.96
N VAL A 571 2.33 0.48 21.29
CA VAL A 571 2.10 1.19 22.55
C VAL A 571 1.13 2.32 22.26
N THR A 572 -0.17 2.05 22.32
CA THR A 572 -1.19 3.10 22.26
C THR A 572 -1.13 3.95 23.53
N PRO A 573 -1.05 5.28 23.43
CA PRO A 573 -1.21 6.13 24.58
C PRO A 573 -2.62 5.97 25.15
N LEU A 574 -2.72 5.79 26.45
CA LEU A 574 -4.01 5.72 27.15
C LEU A 574 -4.73 7.06 26.97
N SER A 575 -5.80 7.08 26.18
CA SER A 575 -6.68 8.24 26.10
C SER A 575 -7.84 8.07 27.06
N PHE A 576 -8.08 9.07 27.89
CA PHE A 576 -9.23 9.13 28.78
C PHE A 576 -10.30 10.01 28.13
N GLN A 577 -11.42 9.44 27.72
CA GLN A 577 -12.61 10.20 27.37
C GLN A 577 -13.62 10.10 28.51
N ASP A 578 -14.06 11.26 28.97
CA ASP A 578 -15.24 11.48 29.82
C ASP A 578 -15.32 10.71 31.16
N GLY A 579 -14.22 10.57 31.90
CA GLY A 579 -14.26 10.19 33.31
C GLY A 579 -14.67 8.74 33.61
N THR A 580 -14.82 7.90 32.63
CA THR A 580 -14.92 6.45 32.76
C THR A 580 -13.72 5.80 32.10
N PRO A 581 -12.80 5.17 32.84
CA PRO A 581 -11.70 4.44 32.22
C PRO A 581 -12.24 3.15 31.58
N GLU A 582 -12.42 3.16 30.25
CA GLU A 582 -12.46 1.92 29.49
C GLU A 582 -11.02 1.48 29.25
N PHE A 583 -10.63 0.38 29.92
CA PHE A 583 -9.34 -0.23 29.70
C PHE A 583 -9.47 -1.21 28.53
N ASN A 584 -9.23 -0.74 27.34
CA ASN A 584 -8.91 -1.64 26.25
C ASN A 584 -7.40 -1.88 26.26
N VAL A 585 -6.97 -2.84 27.07
CA VAL A 585 -5.62 -3.38 26.96
C VAL A 585 -5.67 -4.42 25.84
N HIS A 586 -5.55 -3.96 24.60
CA HIS A 586 -5.13 -4.84 23.53
C HIS A 586 -3.62 -5.06 23.68
N THR A 587 -3.27 -5.97 24.57
CA THR A 587 -2.02 -6.67 24.41
C THR A 587 -2.33 -7.84 23.47
N PRO A 588 -1.83 -7.85 22.23
CA PRO A 588 -1.66 -9.12 21.56
C PRO A 588 -0.60 -9.86 22.36
N LEU A 589 -1.03 -10.71 23.27
CA LEU A 589 -0.21 -11.72 23.90
C LEU A 589 0.03 -12.78 22.83
N LEU A 590 0.94 -12.52 21.92
CA LEU A 590 1.54 -13.56 21.11
C LEU A 590 2.69 -14.16 21.90
N TRP A 591 2.34 -15.04 22.80
CA TRP A 591 3.28 -15.98 23.35
C TRP A 591 3.19 -17.23 22.49
N GLY A 592 4.30 -17.63 21.88
CA GLY A 592 4.42 -18.87 21.13
C GLY A 592 4.27 -20.14 21.97
N THR A 593 3.54 -20.07 23.07
CA THR A 593 3.07 -21.22 23.83
C THR A 593 1.57 -21.31 23.67
N GLU A 594 1.10 -22.37 23.01
CA GLU A 594 -0.28 -22.77 23.10
C GLU A 594 -0.63 -22.88 24.61
N PHE A 595 -1.44 -21.94 25.10
CA PHE A 595 -2.15 -22.13 26.35
C PHE A 595 -3.19 -23.20 26.09
N THR A 596 -2.80 -24.45 26.29
CA THR A 596 -3.70 -25.61 26.17
C THR A 596 -4.71 -25.69 27.31
N ASP A 597 -4.53 -24.90 28.37
CA ASP A 597 -5.48 -24.77 29.45
C ASP A 597 -5.74 -23.28 29.69
N SER A 598 -6.85 -22.75 29.15
CA SER A 598 -7.42 -21.51 29.65
C SER A 598 -7.59 -21.68 31.17
N PRO A 599 -6.95 -20.84 31.99
CA PRO A 599 -7.34 -20.78 33.39
C PRO A 599 -8.83 -20.45 33.39
N GLU A 600 -9.64 -21.22 34.09
CA GLU A 600 -11.04 -20.87 34.34
C GLU A 600 -11.05 -19.42 34.81
N VAL A 601 -11.64 -18.53 34.01
CA VAL A 601 -11.90 -17.17 34.42
C VAL A 601 -12.87 -17.31 35.59
N GLN A 602 -12.37 -17.17 36.80
CA GLN A 602 -13.25 -17.01 37.95
C GLN A 602 -13.98 -15.69 37.75
N ASP A 603 -15.27 -15.79 37.55
CA ASP A 603 -16.18 -14.65 37.48
C ASP A 603 -16.16 -13.94 38.84
N PHE A 604 -15.29 -12.97 38.96
CA PHE A 604 -15.29 -12.05 40.09
C PHE A 604 -16.38 -11.04 39.83
N GLY A 605 -17.60 -11.29 40.09
CA GLY A 605 -18.78 -10.46 39.97
C GLY A 605 -18.57 -8.96 39.58
N PRO A 606 -19.61 -8.19 39.32
CA PRO A 606 -19.46 -6.83 38.79
C PRO A 606 -18.59 -5.99 39.75
N VAL A 607 -17.40 -5.61 39.30
CA VAL A 607 -16.54 -4.68 40.00
C VAL A 607 -17.20 -3.29 39.88
N GLU A 608 -17.52 -2.68 40.99
CA GLU A 608 -18.00 -1.29 40.97
C GLU A 608 -16.93 -0.37 40.36
N PRO A 609 -17.32 0.62 39.54
CA PRO A 609 -16.36 1.48 38.88
C PRO A 609 -15.48 2.18 39.90
N LEU A 610 -14.18 2.04 39.73
CA LEU A 610 -13.15 2.77 40.49
C LEU A 610 -13.35 4.27 40.32
N GLY A 611 -13.22 5.01 41.42
CA GLY A 611 -13.17 6.48 41.37
C GLY A 611 -11.97 6.96 40.52
N VAL A 612 -12.06 8.19 40.04
CA VAL A 612 -11.04 8.82 39.16
C VAL A 612 -9.65 8.72 39.79
N ALA A 613 -8.76 7.95 39.18
CA ALA A 613 -7.35 7.94 39.56
C ALA A 613 -6.63 9.13 38.92
N GLU A 614 -5.97 9.96 39.69
CA GLU A 614 -5.20 11.10 39.19
C GLU A 614 -3.88 10.69 38.48
N SER A 615 -3.40 9.46 38.71
CA SER A 615 -2.27 8.92 37.97
C SER A 615 -2.30 7.39 37.94
N LEU A 616 -2.04 6.82 36.77
CA LEU A 616 -1.86 5.40 36.57
C LEU A 616 -0.45 5.16 36.02
N SER A 617 0.37 4.36 36.70
CA SER A 617 1.60 3.86 36.13
C SER A 617 1.52 2.34 36.02
N VAL A 618 1.72 1.85 34.80
CA VAL A 618 1.76 0.42 34.50
C VAL A 618 3.23 0.06 34.28
N ILE A 619 3.76 -0.79 35.14
CA ILE A 619 5.09 -1.34 34.96
C ILE A 619 4.91 -2.81 34.62
N VAL A 620 5.24 -3.19 33.39
CA VAL A 620 5.24 -4.57 32.93
C VAL A 620 6.65 -5.13 33.13
N ARG A 621 6.81 -6.00 34.08
CA ARG A 621 7.99 -6.86 34.22
C ARG A 621 7.52 -8.26 34.54
N ASN A 622 7.86 -9.20 33.71
CA ASN A 622 7.61 -10.65 33.91
C ASN A 622 6.14 -10.97 34.30
N MET A 623 5.18 -10.55 33.45
CA MET A 623 3.74 -10.80 33.64
C MET A 623 3.12 -10.25 34.95
N VAL A 624 3.72 -9.30 35.61
CA VAL A 624 3.17 -8.68 36.82
C VAL A 624 2.72 -7.27 36.51
N PHE A 625 1.41 -7.04 36.56
CA PHE A 625 0.84 -5.69 36.45
C PHE A 625 0.76 -5.07 37.85
N ARG A 626 1.30 -3.88 38.03
CA ARG A 626 1.10 -3.09 39.25
C ARG A 626 0.17 -1.93 38.93
N LEU A 627 -1.08 -2.04 39.37
CA LEU A 627 -2.03 -0.93 39.36
C LEU A 627 -1.96 -0.22 40.73
N VAL A 628 -1.72 1.08 40.74
CA VAL A 628 -1.75 1.89 41.95
C VAL A 628 -2.97 2.81 41.85
N SER A 629 -3.99 2.61 42.68
CA SER A 629 -5.14 3.50 42.82
C SER A 629 -5.00 4.37 44.06
N GLU A 630 -5.54 5.59 44.05
CA GLU A 630 -5.42 6.58 45.13
C GLU A 630 -6.10 6.18 46.45
N ASP A 631 -7.06 5.24 46.40
CA ASP A 631 -7.90 4.85 47.55
C ASP A 631 -7.55 3.51 48.19
N GLY A 632 -6.53 2.81 47.74
CA GLY A 632 -5.90 1.69 48.42
C GLY A 632 -6.73 0.41 48.63
N ALA A 633 -7.82 0.18 47.90
CA ALA A 633 -8.83 -0.82 48.26
C ALA A 633 -8.74 -2.18 47.52
N TYR A 634 -7.77 -2.42 46.64
CA TYR A 634 -7.81 -3.63 45.78
C TYR A 634 -6.56 -4.52 45.91
N ASN A 635 -6.80 -5.83 46.06
CA ASN A 635 -5.78 -6.87 46.01
C ASN A 635 -5.88 -7.60 44.67
N TYR A 636 -4.78 -7.69 43.94
CA TYR A 636 -4.68 -8.51 42.73
C TYR A 636 -3.82 -9.75 43.01
N VAL A 637 -4.21 -10.87 42.46
CA VAL A 637 -3.47 -12.12 42.55
C VAL A 637 -2.97 -12.45 41.15
N SER A 638 -1.67 -12.80 41.01
CA SER A 638 -1.16 -13.27 39.74
C SER A 638 -1.88 -14.55 39.29
N ALA A 639 -1.95 -14.79 37.99
CA ALA A 639 -2.66 -15.93 37.39
C ALA A 639 -2.20 -17.30 37.93
N ASP A 640 -0.98 -17.40 38.47
CA ASP A 640 -0.41 -18.59 39.10
C ASP A 640 -0.60 -18.65 40.62
N GLY A 641 -1.24 -17.65 41.23
CA GLY A 641 -1.51 -17.60 42.67
C GLY A 641 -0.28 -17.36 43.56
N THR A 642 0.88 -17.07 43.01
CA THR A 642 2.14 -16.98 43.74
C THR A 642 2.45 -15.62 44.32
N TYR A 643 1.81 -14.55 43.83
CA TYR A 643 2.05 -13.20 44.30
C TYR A 643 0.75 -12.46 44.65
N ASN A 644 0.67 -11.92 45.84
CA ASN A 644 -0.34 -10.94 46.22
C ASN A 644 0.19 -9.55 45.93
N ILE A 645 -0.49 -8.80 45.07
CA ILE A 645 -0.21 -7.38 44.88
C ILE A 645 -1.03 -6.64 45.93
N THR A 646 -0.36 -6.13 46.94
CA THR A 646 -1.00 -5.21 47.91
C THR A 646 -0.79 -3.80 47.41
N THR A 647 -1.89 -3.05 47.27
CA THR A 647 -1.81 -1.61 47.12
C THR A 647 -1.39 -1.02 48.48
N GLU A 648 -0.34 -0.22 48.50
CA GLU A 648 -0.01 0.57 49.69
C GLU A 648 -1.14 1.58 49.88
N GLY A 649 -1.97 1.37 50.89
CA GLY A 649 -2.91 2.39 51.37
C GLY A 649 -2.11 3.50 52.02
N ASN A 650 -2.42 4.73 51.66
CA ASN A 650 -1.98 5.87 52.46
C ASN A 650 -2.68 5.78 53.83
N ASP A 651 -1.91 5.70 54.91
CA ASP A 651 -2.35 6.06 56.26
C ASP A 651 -2.53 7.57 56.38
#